data_6563831d47e7cdbc0f66050bbe2f2a0a
#
_entry.id   6563831d47e7cdbc0f66050bbe2f2a0a
#
_cell.length_a   1.000
_cell.length_b   1.000
_cell.length_c   1.000
_cell.angle_alpha   90.00
_cell.angle_beta   90.00
_cell.angle_gamma   90.00
#
_symmetry.space_group_name_H-M   'P 1'
#
loop_
_entity.id
_entity.type
_entity.pdbx_description
1 polymer ?
#
loop_
_entity_poly.entity_id
_entity_poly.type
_entity_poly.pdbx_seq_one_letter_code
_entity_poly.pdbx_strand_id
1 'polypeptide(L)'
;MAPRLSNRPSRHVRAPWGGLWLLLIIISHAAVASADEDYYKLLGISREASTKEIRQAFKKLALTMHPDKNPNDASAHEKFLKINRAYEVLKDEDLRKKYDKYGEKGLDEQQGGRYESWNYYRYDFGIYDDDLEIITLDRGDFDAAVNSGELWFINFYFPRCSHCHELAPTWREFAKDMDGIIRIGAVNCGDNSRLCRSKGVNSYPSLYVFRSGMVNGAPVSGNIFSEIERAFVSRVGWLITFCADSGDCLEAQTRQKLSGMLDGLVNVGWTDCSTQAELCENFDVTSSTTAFFPPGSTLQQKGSVLYLKSLDAREIYAEVLKHLPDLESLTKDSFDNKLAHHRWLISFTFGQNTLATHEYKKLSVLLKEDHIQVGKVDCLTEPELCSSLYIQKPSIAVFKGLGVHNFEIHHGKDVLYNIVAFAKESVSAHVTTLRPENFPSHEKEPWLVDFFAPWCPPCRALLPELRKASIQLFGQMKFGTLDCTIHEGLCNMYNVHAYPTTVIFNKSSIHEYEGQHSADGILEFIQDLVSPVVVTLTPDTFQQLVKKRKSSETWMVDFYAPWCGPCQALLPEWRRMARMLNGMISAGSVDCQKHHGFCQGENVRAYPEIRLYPQNSNRGDQYQSYNGWHRDAHSLRTWAMGSLPRASVDLTPEDYRNKILGGTQHWVVDFYAPWCGPCQHFAPVFELLARMVKGKVRAGKVDCQAHYQTCQEAGIRAYPSVRFYPYLGSKKRDQEGEHINSRDANVILIFTIHPQIK
;
A
#
# COMPACT_ATOMS: atom_id res chain seq x y z
N MET A 1 52.62 70.52 -16.66
CA MET A 1 52.47 71.95 -16.29
C MET A 1 51.33 72.03 -15.27
N ALA A 2 51.68 72.23 -14.03
CA ALA A 2 50.79 72.75 -12.96
C ALA A 2 50.74 74.31 -13.17
N PRO A 3 49.85 75.06 -12.58
CA PRO A 3 49.72 75.25 -11.16
C PRO A 3 48.30 75.47 -10.56
N ARG A 4 48.11 75.06 -9.34
CA ARG A 4 48.06 75.83 -8.07
C ARG A 4 46.78 76.61 -7.73
N LEU A 5 46.16 76.23 -6.58
CA LEU A 5 45.89 76.92 -5.31
C LEU A 5 44.68 77.92 -5.37
N SER A 6 43.71 77.91 -4.43
CA SER A 6 43.88 78.27 -3.04
C SER A 6 42.53 78.28 -2.25
N ASN A 7 42.66 77.92 -0.98
CA ASN A 7 42.00 78.46 0.25
C ASN A 7 40.50 78.39 0.54
N ARG A 8 40.31 77.76 1.68
CA ARG A 8 39.20 77.84 2.70
C ARG A 8 38.76 79.31 3.02
N PRO A 9 37.57 79.48 3.69
CA PRO A 9 37.34 78.94 5.05
C PRO A 9 35.88 78.55 5.41
N SER A 10 35.85 77.78 6.46
CA SER A 10 34.80 77.37 7.35
C SER A 10 33.51 78.20 7.52
N ARG A 11 32.35 77.50 7.65
CA ARG A 11 31.29 77.84 8.64
C ARG A 11 30.38 76.66 8.92
N HIS A 12 30.16 76.38 10.19
CA HIS A 12 29.20 75.48 10.77
C HIS A 12 27.77 75.76 10.35
N VAL A 13 26.94 74.73 10.00
CA VAL A 13 25.50 74.71 10.25
C VAL A 13 25.06 73.25 10.46
N ARG A 14 24.21 73.12 11.43
CA ARG A 14 23.61 71.91 12.05
C ARG A 14 22.90 71.01 11.05
N ALA A 15 23.01 69.67 11.26
CA ALA A 15 22.20 68.63 10.68
C ALA A 15 20.74 68.69 11.20
N PRO A 16 19.76 68.37 10.38
CA PRO A 16 18.49 67.84 10.91
C PRO A 16 18.39 66.32 10.65
N TRP A 17 18.00 65.63 11.67
CA TRP A 17 17.67 64.25 11.71
C TRP A 17 16.42 63.95 10.85
N GLY A 18 16.58 63.56 9.60
CA GLY A 18 15.50 63.22 8.68
C GLY A 18 15.76 62.07 7.75
N GLY A 19 17.01 61.55 7.68
CA GLY A 19 17.42 60.56 6.67
C GLY A 19 17.37 59.09 7.14
N LEU A 20 17.24 58.80 8.43
CA LEU A 20 17.34 57.45 8.95
C LEU A 20 16.03 56.65 8.92
N TRP A 21 14.88 57.33 8.80
CA TRP A 21 13.56 56.69 8.75
C TRP A 21 13.18 56.19 7.30
N LEU A 22 13.69 56.82 6.30
CA LEU A 22 13.45 56.41 4.91
C LEU A 22 14.29 55.17 4.50
N LEU A 23 15.47 55.02 5.06
CA LEU A 23 16.29 53.79 4.85
C LEU A 23 15.75 52.56 5.58
N LEU A 24 15.09 52.71 6.75
CA LEU A 24 14.44 51.64 7.49
C LEU A 24 13.12 51.22 6.82
N ILE A 25 12.41 52.09 6.15
CA ILE A 25 11.18 51.77 5.39
C ILE A 25 11.53 51.06 4.07
N ILE A 26 12.63 51.42 3.41
CA ILE A 26 13.07 50.72 2.20
C ILE A 26 13.64 49.33 2.51
N ILE A 27 14.30 49.16 3.67
CA ILE A 27 14.77 47.84 4.12
C ILE A 27 13.61 46.95 4.60
N SER A 28 12.53 47.54 5.18
CA SER A 28 11.35 46.77 5.56
C SER A 28 10.45 46.36 4.39
N HIS A 29 10.57 47.03 3.22
CA HIS A 29 9.87 46.64 1.99
C HIS A 29 10.68 45.69 1.07
N ALA A 30 11.99 45.56 1.31
CA ALA A 30 12.82 44.56 0.57
C ALA A 30 12.89 43.17 1.22
N ALA A 31 12.27 43.01 2.44
CA ALA A 31 12.20 41.72 3.13
C ALA A 31 10.83 41.00 3.00
N VAL A 32 9.97 41.46 2.09
CA VAL A 32 8.77 40.73 1.66
C VAL A 32 9.06 40.13 0.27
N ALA A 33 10.07 39.26 0.22
CA ALA A 33 10.35 38.45 -0.95
C ALA A 33 9.99 37.01 -0.63
N SER A 34 8.96 36.54 -1.31
CA SER A 34 8.56 35.15 -1.51
C SER A 34 8.39 34.32 -0.23
N ALA A 35 7.28 34.49 0.45
CA ALA A 35 6.66 33.34 1.08
C ALA A 35 6.29 32.37 -0.07
N ASP A 36 6.94 31.20 -0.12
CA ASP A 36 6.54 30.13 -1.03
C ASP A 36 5.02 29.92 -0.88
N GLU A 37 4.26 30.20 -1.96
CA GLU A 37 2.80 30.07 -1.94
C GLU A 37 2.49 28.58 -1.77
N ASP A 38 1.84 28.22 -0.67
CA ASP A 38 1.46 26.81 -0.38
C ASP A 38 0.51 26.30 -1.47
N TYR A 39 0.92 25.25 -2.19
CA TYR A 39 0.18 24.65 -3.31
C TYR A 39 -1.23 24.19 -2.91
N TYR A 40 -1.44 23.73 -1.68
CA TYR A 40 -2.75 23.38 -1.17
C TYR A 40 -3.66 24.60 -1.01
N LYS A 41 -3.11 25.71 -0.50
CA LYS A 41 -3.84 26.98 -0.44
C LYS A 41 -4.14 27.54 -1.80
N LEU A 42 -3.22 27.39 -2.75
CA LEU A 42 -3.39 27.84 -4.13
C LEU A 42 -4.56 27.13 -4.81
N LEU A 43 -4.73 25.83 -4.58
CA LEU A 43 -5.86 25.06 -5.08
C LEU A 43 -7.12 25.19 -4.19
N GLY A 44 -7.03 25.82 -3.01
CA GLY A 44 -8.15 25.98 -2.09
C GLY A 44 -8.59 24.68 -1.44
N ILE A 45 -7.66 23.75 -1.20
CA ILE A 45 -7.90 22.43 -0.63
C ILE A 45 -7.10 22.22 0.66
N SER A 46 -7.50 21.25 1.48
CA SER A 46 -6.74 20.85 2.64
C SER A 46 -5.51 19.99 2.23
N ARG A 47 -4.52 19.92 3.13
CA ARG A 47 -3.38 19.00 2.94
C ARG A 47 -3.78 17.53 2.97
N GLU A 48 -4.98 17.24 3.45
CA GLU A 48 -5.59 15.91 3.51
C GLU A 48 -6.33 15.53 2.22
N ALA A 49 -6.44 16.47 1.28
CA ALA A 49 -7.21 16.25 0.06
C ALA A 49 -6.74 15.02 -0.71
N SER A 50 -7.69 14.17 -1.06
CA SER A 50 -7.47 13.03 -1.95
C SER A 50 -7.11 13.49 -3.35
N THR A 51 -6.52 12.62 -4.15
CA THR A 51 -6.22 12.90 -5.58
C THR A 51 -7.49 13.29 -6.34
N LYS A 52 -8.65 12.76 -5.96
CA LYS A 52 -9.96 13.15 -6.49
C LYS A 52 -10.30 14.61 -6.18
N GLU A 53 -10.14 15.03 -4.93
CA GLU A 53 -10.41 16.42 -4.50
C GLU A 53 -9.43 17.42 -5.12
N ILE A 54 -8.15 17.04 -5.27
CA ILE A 54 -7.15 17.84 -5.98
C ILE A 54 -7.57 18.09 -7.42
N ARG A 55 -8.04 17.05 -8.13
CA ARG A 55 -8.53 17.18 -9.50
C ARG A 55 -9.78 18.03 -9.61
N GLN A 56 -10.74 17.84 -8.71
CA GLN A 56 -11.98 18.63 -8.67
C GLN A 56 -11.67 20.12 -8.44
N ALA A 57 -10.78 20.41 -7.49
CA ALA A 57 -10.37 21.78 -7.20
C ALA A 57 -9.67 22.43 -8.40
N PHE A 58 -8.71 21.72 -9.02
CA PHE A 58 -8.04 22.21 -10.23
C PHE A 58 -9.03 22.39 -11.39
N LYS A 59 -9.94 21.43 -11.62
CA LYS A 59 -10.99 21.52 -12.65
C LYS A 59 -11.84 22.77 -12.47
N LYS A 60 -12.27 23.07 -11.24
CA LYS A 60 -13.05 24.25 -10.89
C LYS A 60 -12.26 25.55 -11.18
N LEU A 61 -10.99 25.60 -10.77
CA LEU A 61 -10.12 26.75 -11.01
C LEU A 61 -9.80 26.90 -12.50
N ALA A 62 -9.53 25.82 -13.21
CA ALA A 62 -9.25 25.84 -14.64
C ALA A 62 -10.46 26.30 -15.45
N LEU A 63 -11.68 25.93 -15.06
CA LEU A 63 -12.91 26.41 -15.70
C LEU A 63 -13.10 27.92 -15.59
N THR A 64 -12.65 28.53 -14.50
CA THR A 64 -12.85 29.96 -14.20
C THR A 64 -11.65 30.82 -14.52
N MET A 65 -10.42 30.31 -14.34
CA MET A 65 -9.18 31.09 -14.40
C MET A 65 -8.28 30.79 -15.62
N HIS A 66 -8.69 29.86 -16.52
CA HIS A 66 -7.89 29.56 -17.72
C HIS A 66 -7.73 30.79 -18.63
N PRO A 67 -6.52 31.09 -19.11
CA PRO A 67 -6.27 32.24 -19.98
C PRO A 67 -7.13 32.25 -21.23
N ASP A 68 -7.41 31.10 -21.87
CA ASP A 68 -8.28 31.01 -23.05
C ASP A 68 -9.72 31.50 -22.77
N LYS A 69 -10.14 31.48 -21.49
CA LYS A 69 -11.46 31.95 -21.02
C LYS A 69 -11.43 33.39 -20.45
N ASN A 70 -10.23 33.89 -20.15
CA ASN A 70 -10.01 35.21 -19.57
C ASN A 70 -9.01 36.05 -20.43
N PRO A 71 -9.28 36.27 -21.74
CA PRO A 71 -8.33 36.89 -22.64
C PRO A 71 -8.03 38.38 -22.29
N ASN A 72 -8.87 39.00 -21.44
CA ASN A 72 -8.74 40.41 -21.06
C ASN A 72 -8.01 40.62 -19.72
N ASP A 73 -7.64 39.54 -18.99
CA ASP A 73 -6.88 39.61 -17.74
C ASP A 73 -5.40 39.31 -18.00
N ALA A 74 -4.56 40.33 -18.03
CA ALA A 74 -3.12 40.19 -18.23
C ALA A 74 -2.42 39.33 -17.15
N SER A 75 -3.04 39.17 -15.94
CA SER A 75 -2.50 38.37 -14.86
C SER A 75 -3.02 36.91 -14.88
N ALA A 76 -4.02 36.59 -15.69
CA ALA A 76 -4.61 35.27 -15.77
C ALA A 76 -3.61 34.19 -16.17
N HIS A 77 -2.70 34.52 -17.08
CA HIS A 77 -1.65 33.59 -17.51
C HIS A 77 -0.69 33.22 -16.38
N GLU A 78 -0.21 34.18 -15.61
CA GLU A 78 0.71 33.93 -14.49
C GLU A 78 0.04 33.18 -13.35
N LYS A 79 -1.19 33.58 -12.96
CA LYS A 79 -1.98 32.88 -11.96
C LYS A 79 -2.24 31.43 -12.34
N PHE A 80 -2.58 31.20 -13.62
CA PHE A 80 -2.87 29.86 -14.10
C PHE A 80 -1.63 28.97 -14.15
N LEU A 81 -0.45 29.51 -14.49
CA LEU A 81 0.81 28.76 -14.43
C LEU A 81 1.12 28.28 -13.00
N LYS A 82 0.87 29.11 -11.98
CA LYS A 82 1.04 28.73 -10.57
C LYS A 82 0.04 27.64 -10.16
N ILE A 83 -1.23 27.79 -10.52
CA ILE A 83 -2.29 26.81 -10.26
C ILE A 83 -1.96 25.47 -10.95
N ASN A 84 -1.51 25.55 -12.18
CA ASN A 84 -1.10 24.37 -12.94
C ASN A 84 0.11 23.68 -12.32
N ARG A 85 1.13 24.44 -11.89
CA ARG A 85 2.29 23.89 -11.19
C ARG A 85 1.88 23.18 -9.90
N ALA A 86 1.01 23.80 -9.10
CA ALA A 86 0.47 23.19 -7.90
C ALA A 86 -0.26 21.87 -8.20
N TYR A 87 -1.09 21.86 -9.24
CA TYR A 87 -1.81 20.67 -9.67
C TYR A 87 -0.88 19.55 -10.14
N GLU A 88 0.09 19.85 -11.01
CA GLU A 88 1.05 18.87 -11.53
C GLU A 88 1.85 18.20 -10.41
N VAL A 89 2.22 18.95 -9.39
CA VAL A 89 2.95 18.44 -8.23
C VAL A 89 2.04 17.63 -7.31
N LEU A 90 0.85 18.15 -6.98
CA LEU A 90 -0.01 17.51 -5.98
C LEU A 90 -0.79 16.29 -6.52
N LYS A 91 -1.00 16.20 -7.85
CA LYS A 91 -1.65 15.02 -8.46
C LYS A 91 -0.76 13.79 -8.52
N ASP A 92 0.55 13.99 -8.61
CA ASP A 92 1.55 12.93 -8.66
C ASP A 92 2.00 12.58 -7.24
N GLU A 93 1.84 11.33 -6.83
CA GLU A 93 2.16 10.90 -5.46
C GLU A 93 3.63 11.09 -5.10
N ASP A 94 4.56 10.88 -6.02
CA ASP A 94 5.98 10.98 -5.74
C ASP A 94 6.44 12.45 -5.68
N LEU A 95 5.89 13.31 -6.55
CA LEU A 95 6.14 14.75 -6.49
C LEU A 95 5.47 15.39 -5.27
N ARG A 96 4.25 14.97 -4.91
CA ARG A 96 3.56 15.41 -3.72
C ARG A 96 4.34 15.07 -2.45
N LYS A 97 4.88 13.85 -2.34
CA LYS A 97 5.76 13.45 -1.23
C LYS A 97 7.00 14.32 -1.13
N LYS A 98 7.61 14.63 -2.27
CA LYS A 98 8.78 15.54 -2.30
C LYS A 98 8.40 16.95 -1.87
N TYR A 99 7.26 17.46 -2.34
CA TYR A 99 6.75 18.77 -1.97
C TYR A 99 6.38 18.83 -0.48
N ASP A 100 5.69 17.81 0.05
CA ASP A 100 5.31 17.74 1.46
C ASP A 100 6.53 17.66 2.39
N LYS A 101 7.62 17.02 1.93
CA LYS A 101 8.85 16.85 2.70
C LYS A 101 9.82 18.04 2.60
N TYR A 102 9.95 18.64 1.44
CA TYR A 102 11.01 19.62 1.16
C TYR A 102 10.47 20.99 0.69
N GLY A 103 9.16 21.15 0.55
CA GLY A 103 8.54 22.29 -0.09
C GLY A 103 8.91 22.40 -1.58
N GLU A 104 8.73 23.58 -2.15
CA GLU A 104 9.06 23.84 -3.56
C GLU A 104 10.55 23.63 -3.87
N LYS A 105 11.42 23.79 -2.89
CA LYS A 105 12.88 23.55 -3.01
C LYS A 105 13.27 22.09 -3.26
N GLY A 106 12.37 21.16 -2.96
CA GLY A 106 12.57 19.72 -3.22
C GLY A 106 12.18 19.28 -4.63
N LEU A 107 11.67 20.19 -5.44
CA LEU A 107 11.26 19.94 -6.81
C LEU A 107 12.35 20.42 -7.79
N ASP A 108 12.72 19.58 -8.76
CA ASP A 108 13.70 19.95 -9.79
C ASP A 108 13.22 21.18 -10.58
N GLU A 109 14.06 22.21 -10.68
CA GLU A 109 13.74 23.47 -11.38
C GLU A 109 13.43 23.34 -12.89
N GLN A 110 13.71 22.18 -13.50
CA GLN A 110 13.53 21.94 -14.93
C GLN A 110 12.09 21.61 -15.35
N GLN A 111 11.16 21.42 -14.41
CA GLN A 111 9.73 21.26 -14.74
C GLN A 111 8.97 22.56 -14.48
N GLY A 112 9.35 23.61 -15.15
CA GLY A 112 8.55 24.85 -15.24
C GLY A 112 7.17 24.53 -15.82
N GLY A 113 6.11 24.98 -15.15
CA GLY A 113 4.73 24.77 -15.59
C GLY A 113 4.58 25.18 -17.05
N ARG A 114 4.32 24.21 -17.93
CA ARG A 114 4.08 24.44 -19.34
C ARG A 114 2.63 24.86 -19.50
N TYR A 115 2.41 26.00 -20.14
CA TYR A 115 1.05 26.36 -20.55
C TYR A 115 0.55 25.36 -21.59
N GLU A 116 -0.50 24.62 -21.25
CA GLU A 116 -1.18 23.71 -22.16
C GLU A 116 -2.60 24.23 -22.41
N SER A 117 -3.10 24.03 -23.63
CA SER A 117 -4.46 24.47 -23.97
C SER A 117 -5.51 23.72 -23.11
N TRP A 118 -6.67 24.34 -22.89
CA TRP A 118 -7.80 23.70 -22.18
C TRP A 118 -8.14 22.30 -22.68
N ASN A 119 -7.98 22.06 -23.99
CA ASN A 119 -8.23 20.74 -24.56
C ASN A 119 -7.27 19.66 -24.07
N TYR A 120 -6.05 20.02 -23.65
CA TYR A 120 -5.11 19.07 -23.05
C TYR A 120 -5.60 18.60 -21.67
N TYR A 121 -6.02 19.52 -20.81
CA TYR A 121 -6.48 19.19 -19.45
C TYR A 121 -7.82 18.48 -19.42
N ARG A 122 -8.66 18.62 -20.46
CA ARG A 122 -9.96 17.94 -20.56
C ARG A 122 -9.85 16.42 -20.43
N TYR A 123 -8.74 15.83 -20.87
CA TYR A 123 -8.50 14.38 -20.80
C TYR A 123 -7.67 13.95 -19.60
N ASP A 124 -7.23 14.88 -18.75
CA ASP A 124 -6.44 14.59 -17.55
C ASP A 124 -7.34 14.33 -16.33
N PHE A 125 -8.63 14.68 -16.43
CA PHE A 125 -9.61 14.41 -15.38
C PHE A 125 -10.10 12.97 -15.44
N GLY A 126 -10.32 12.36 -14.26
CA GLY A 126 -10.95 11.06 -14.17
C GLY A 126 -12.37 11.09 -14.73
N ILE A 127 -12.77 10.03 -15.44
CA ILE A 127 -14.10 9.96 -16.09
C ILE A 127 -15.21 9.95 -15.04
N TYR A 128 -14.93 9.40 -13.82
CA TYR A 128 -15.92 9.14 -12.77
C TYR A 128 -15.68 9.93 -11.49
N ASP A 129 -14.81 10.95 -11.49
CA ASP A 129 -14.44 11.68 -10.27
C ASP A 129 -15.59 12.47 -9.65
N ASP A 130 -16.60 12.85 -10.45
CA ASP A 130 -17.78 13.61 -10.00
C ASP A 130 -19.00 12.73 -9.69
N ASP A 131 -18.91 11.41 -9.91
CA ASP A 131 -20.03 10.49 -9.71
C ASP A 131 -20.14 10.06 -8.23
N LEU A 132 -21.34 10.14 -7.65
CA LEU A 132 -21.57 9.79 -6.25
C LEU A 132 -21.70 8.27 -6.04
N GLU A 133 -22.28 7.58 -7.01
CA GLU A 133 -22.55 6.15 -6.96
C GLU A 133 -21.38 5.28 -7.42
N ILE A 134 -20.31 5.91 -8.00
CA ILE A 134 -19.11 5.22 -8.45
C ILE A 134 -17.96 5.57 -7.54
N ILE A 135 -17.44 4.57 -6.85
CA ILE A 135 -16.31 4.73 -5.92
C ILE A 135 -15.00 4.68 -6.70
N THR A 136 -14.31 5.82 -6.80
CA THR A 136 -12.98 5.84 -7.40
C THR A 136 -11.97 5.28 -6.41
N LEU A 137 -11.29 4.20 -6.82
CA LEU A 137 -10.31 3.49 -6.02
C LEU A 137 -8.90 3.82 -6.50
N ASP A 138 -8.01 4.11 -5.56
CA ASP A 138 -6.58 4.24 -5.79
C ASP A 138 -5.81 3.01 -5.23
N ARG A 139 -4.49 3.03 -5.34
CA ARG A 139 -3.66 1.93 -4.84
C ARG A 139 -3.78 1.74 -3.33
N GLY A 140 -4.04 2.80 -2.59
CA GLY A 140 -4.10 2.76 -1.13
C GLY A 140 -5.36 2.11 -0.59
N ASP A 141 -6.48 2.25 -1.29
CA ASP A 141 -7.78 1.75 -0.84
C ASP A 141 -8.32 0.54 -1.62
N PHE A 142 -7.68 0.18 -2.74
CA PHE A 142 -8.13 -0.94 -3.58
C PHE A 142 -8.17 -2.28 -2.83
N ASP A 143 -7.08 -2.65 -2.16
CA ASP A 143 -7.00 -3.93 -1.46
C ASP A 143 -7.94 -3.96 -0.25
N ALA A 144 -8.15 -2.83 0.44
CA ALA A 144 -9.14 -2.70 1.49
C ALA A 144 -10.56 -2.88 0.95
N ALA A 145 -10.88 -2.29 -0.20
CA ALA A 145 -12.17 -2.38 -0.84
C ALA A 145 -12.50 -3.84 -1.24
N VAL A 146 -11.62 -4.49 -1.99
CA VAL A 146 -11.89 -5.85 -2.53
C VAL A 146 -11.88 -6.94 -1.45
N ASN A 147 -11.27 -6.69 -0.29
CA ASN A 147 -11.23 -7.61 0.84
C ASN A 147 -12.25 -7.26 1.95
N SER A 148 -13.11 -6.27 1.74
CA SER A 148 -14.07 -5.79 2.74
C SER A 148 -15.17 -6.79 3.13
N GLY A 149 -15.41 -7.79 2.32
CA GLY A 149 -16.56 -8.70 2.47
C GLY A 149 -17.73 -8.35 1.52
N GLU A 150 -17.70 -7.18 0.87
CA GLU A 150 -18.71 -6.76 -0.08
C GLU A 150 -18.41 -7.23 -1.50
N LEU A 151 -19.45 -7.34 -2.33
CA LEU A 151 -19.30 -7.64 -3.76
C LEU A 151 -18.95 -6.36 -4.50
N TRP A 152 -17.83 -6.38 -5.21
CA TRP A 152 -17.35 -5.25 -6.00
C TRP A 152 -17.38 -5.55 -7.50
N PHE A 153 -17.86 -4.59 -8.29
CA PHE A 153 -17.73 -4.59 -9.74
C PHE A 153 -16.96 -3.35 -10.16
N ILE A 154 -15.76 -3.54 -10.69
CA ILE A 154 -14.75 -2.48 -10.88
C ILE A 154 -14.43 -2.33 -12.35
N ASN A 155 -14.48 -1.09 -12.82
CA ASN A 155 -14.08 -0.67 -14.15
C ASN A 155 -12.66 -0.08 -14.11
N PHE A 156 -11.70 -0.77 -14.72
CA PHE A 156 -10.36 -0.26 -14.98
C PHE A 156 -10.36 0.51 -16.28
N TYR A 157 -10.12 1.79 -16.23
CA TYR A 157 -10.22 2.68 -17.39
C TYR A 157 -8.96 3.53 -17.57
N PHE A 158 -8.80 4.09 -18.77
CA PHE A 158 -7.77 5.09 -19.05
C PHE A 158 -8.46 6.38 -19.51
N PRO A 159 -8.12 7.58 -18.99
CA PRO A 159 -8.86 8.81 -19.24
C PRO A 159 -8.95 9.21 -20.73
N ARG A 160 -7.96 8.84 -21.53
CA ARG A 160 -7.90 9.15 -22.99
C ARG A 160 -8.47 8.04 -23.87
N CYS A 161 -9.07 7.01 -23.29
CA CYS A 161 -9.65 5.89 -24.02
C CYS A 161 -11.07 6.21 -24.51
N SER A 162 -11.30 6.21 -25.81
CA SER A 162 -12.61 6.50 -26.43
C SER A 162 -13.68 5.53 -25.98
N HIS A 163 -13.40 4.22 -25.98
CA HIS A 163 -14.35 3.19 -25.53
C HIS A 163 -14.70 3.31 -24.03
N CYS A 164 -13.79 3.85 -23.21
CA CYS A 164 -14.07 4.13 -21.81
C CYS A 164 -15.09 5.28 -21.67
N HIS A 165 -15.00 6.29 -22.54
CA HIS A 165 -15.97 7.39 -22.59
C HIS A 165 -17.33 6.92 -23.13
N GLU A 166 -17.35 6.00 -24.08
CA GLU A 166 -18.58 5.40 -24.62
C GLU A 166 -19.30 4.55 -23.56
N LEU A 167 -18.55 3.80 -22.75
CA LEU A 167 -19.11 3.01 -21.65
C LEU A 167 -19.63 3.88 -20.49
N ALA A 168 -19.06 5.06 -20.29
CA ALA A 168 -19.29 5.84 -19.08
C ALA A 168 -20.79 6.16 -18.78
N PRO A 169 -21.65 6.52 -19.74
CA PRO A 169 -23.08 6.71 -19.47
C PRO A 169 -23.77 5.45 -18.94
N THR A 170 -23.54 4.31 -19.60
CA THR A 170 -24.12 3.02 -19.20
C THR A 170 -23.58 2.57 -17.85
N TRP A 171 -22.27 2.82 -17.56
CA TRP A 171 -21.67 2.50 -16.26
C TRP A 171 -22.28 3.32 -15.12
N ARG A 172 -22.63 4.59 -15.37
CA ARG A 172 -23.35 5.46 -14.40
C ARG A 172 -24.75 5.00 -14.14
N GLU A 173 -25.49 4.65 -15.19
CA GLU A 173 -26.85 4.12 -15.08
C GLU A 173 -26.84 2.81 -14.27
N PHE A 174 -25.95 1.89 -14.63
CA PHE A 174 -25.75 0.64 -13.89
C PHE A 174 -25.37 0.88 -12.42
N ALA A 175 -24.50 1.86 -12.14
CA ALA A 175 -24.12 2.19 -10.77
C ALA A 175 -25.32 2.68 -9.94
N LYS A 176 -26.19 3.51 -10.52
CA LYS A 176 -27.43 3.95 -9.87
C LYS A 176 -28.38 2.80 -9.60
N ASP A 177 -28.50 1.87 -10.55
CA ASP A 177 -29.36 0.71 -10.40
C ASP A 177 -28.89 -0.26 -9.34
N MET A 178 -27.59 -0.40 -9.18
CA MET A 178 -26.96 -1.33 -8.25
C MET A 178 -26.56 -0.72 -6.91
N ASP A 179 -26.85 0.57 -6.71
CA ASP A 179 -26.47 1.25 -5.48
C ASP A 179 -27.07 0.60 -4.24
N GLY A 180 -26.22 0.38 -3.22
CA GLY A 180 -26.57 -0.31 -1.99
C GLY A 180 -26.65 -1.84 -2.07
N ILE A 181 -26.57 -2.44 -3.28
CA ILE A 181 -26.58 -3.90 -3.50
C ILE A 181 -25.16 -4.41 -3.70
N ILE A 182 -24.44 -3.83 -4.66
CA ILE A 182 -23.05 -4.13 -4.93
C ILE A 182 -22.28 -2.82 -5.02
N ARG A 183 -21.00 -2.88 -4.71
CA ARG A 183 -20.14 -1.70 -4.84
C ARG A 183 -19.66 -1.56 -6.27
N ILE A 184 -19.95 -0.42 -6.86
CA ILE A 184 -19.49 -0.07 -8.20
C ILE A 184 -18.26 0.81 -8.08
N GLY A 185 -17.15 0.30 -8.60
CA GLY A 185 -15.86 0.96 -8.51
C GLY A 185 -15.30 1.39 -9.86
N ALA A 186 -14.38 2.33 -9.84
CA ALA A 186 -13.59 2.71 -11.00
C ALA A 186 -12.13 2.96 -10.60
N VAL A 187 -11.19 2.45 -11.40
CA VAL A 187 -9.76 2.67 -11.22
C VAL A 187 -9.20 3.40 -12.43
N ASN A 188 -8.68 4.60 -12.22
CA ASN A 188 -7.96 5.34 -13.25
C ASN A 188 -6.54 4.76 -13.43
N CYS A 189 -6.32 4.03 -14.51
CA CYS A 189 -5.03 3.42 -14.82
C CYS A 189 -3.98 4.40 -15.36
N GLY A 190 -4.37 5.62 -15.70
CA GLY A 190 -3.43 6.71 -15.98
C GLY A 190 -2.62 7.06 -14.74
N ASP A 191 -3.28 7.13 -13.57
CA ASP A 191 -2.66 7.47 -12.29
C ASP A 191 -2.18 6.22 -11.53
N ASN A 192 -2.92 5.12 -11.64
CA ASN A 192 -2.67 3.88 -10.90
C ASN A 192 -2.07 2.78 -11.80
N SER A 193 -1.12 3.14 -12.67
CA SER A 193 -0.55 2.23 -13.68
C SER A 193 0.11 0.98 -13.09
N ARG A 194 0.70 1.07 -11.89
CA ARG A 194 1.29 -0.07 -11.18
C ARG A 194 0.22 -1.04 -10.67
N LEU A 195 -0.86 -0.51 -10.09
CA LEU A 195 -2.01 -1.30 -9.64
C LEU A 195 -2.63 -2.06 -10.82
N CYS A 196 -2.96 -1.37 -11.91
CA CYS A 196 -3.57 -1.97 -13.09
C CYS A 196 -2.71 -3.09 -13.68
N ARG A 197 -1.38 -2.87 -13.78
CA ARG A 197 -0.44 -3.92 -14.23
C ARG A 197 -0.40 -5.13 -13.29
N SER A 198 -0.42 -4.90 -11.97
CA SER A 198 -0.42 -5.99 -10.98
C SER A 198 -1.68 -6.86 -11.05
N LYS A 199 -2.81 -6.30 -11.50
CA LYS A 199 -4.07 -7.01 -11.71
C LYS A 199 -4.22 -7.58 -13.12
N GLY A 200 -3.19 -7.50 -13.96
CA GLY A 200 -3.20 -8.06 -15.33
C GLY A 200 -4.04 -7.27 -16.33
N VAL A 201 -4.33 -5.99 -16.06
CA VAL A 201 -5.10 -5.14 -16.96
C VAL A 201 -4.22 -4.68 -18.12
N ASN A 202 -4.51 -5.15 -19.33
CA ASN A 202 -3.75 -4.90 -20.55
C ASN A 202 -4.55 -4.13 -21.63
N SER A 203 -5.84 -3.92 -21.43
CA SER A 203 -6.75 -3.19 -22.34
C SER A 203 -7.77 -2.38 -21.56
N TYR A 204 -8.36 -1.38 -22.19
CA TYR A 204 -9.35 -0.50 -21.56
C TYR A 204 -10.59 -0.33 -22.44
N PRO A 205 -11.81 -0.29 -21.85
CA PRO A 205 -12.09 -0.58 -20.44
C PRO A 205 -11.97 -2.07 -20.12
N SER A 206 -11.59 -2.40 -18.86
CA SER A 206 -11.61 -3.79 -18.36
C SER A 206 -12.47 -3.87 -17.10
N LEU A 207 -13.46 -4.78 -17.11
CA LEU A 207 -14.44 -4.95 -16.04
C LEU A 207 -14.15 -6.21 -15.24
N TYR A 208 -14.00 -6.07 -13.92
CA TYR A 208 -13.68 -7.17 -13.02
C TYR A 208 -14.66 -7.24 -11.87
N VAL A 209 -15.09 -8.46 -11.52
CA VAL A 209 -15.90 -8.74 -10.32
C VAL A 209 -14.99 -9.32 -9.24
N PHE A 210 -15.01 -8.69 -8.06
CA PHE A 210 -14.31 -9.17 -6.87
C PHE A 210 -15.34 -9.65 -5.86
N ARG A 211 -15.27 -10.94 -5.52
CA ARG A 211 -16.16 -11.57 -4.54
C ARG A 211 -15.39 -11.81 -3.26
N SER A 212 -15.96 -11.39 -2.14
CA SER A 212 -15.54 -11.80 -0.83
C SER A 212 -16.71 -12.55 -0.20
N GLY A 213 -16.56 -13.85 0.00
CA GLY A 213 -17.59 -14.69 0.62
C GLY A 213 -18.89 -14.85 -0.22
N MET A 214 -19.59 -15.96 -0.08
CA MET A 214 -20.89 -16.14 -0.74
C MET A 214 -21.93 -15.24 -0.09
N VAL A 215 -22.50 -14.30 -0.84
CA VAL A 215 -23.75 -13.63 -0.48
C VAL A 215 -24.88 -14.65 -0.67
N ASN A 216 -25.28 -15.31 0.40
CA ASN A 216 -26.48 -16.16 0.42
C ASN A 216 -27.72 -15.27 0.63
N GLY A 217 -28.21 -14.65 -0.44
CA GLY A 217 -29.53 -14.01 -0.50
C GLY A 217 -30.44 -14.76 -1.45
N ALA A 218 -30.99 -15.89 -1.06
CA ALA A 218 -32.07 -16.49 -1.79
C ALA A 218 -33.39 -15.77 -1.40
N PRO A 219 -34.25 -15.36 -2.36
CA PRO A 219 -35.59 -14.87 -2.03
C PRO A 219 -36.36 -16.04 -1.39
N VAL A 220 -36.91 -15.81 -0.21
CA VAL A 220 -37.70 -16.80 0.51
C VAL A 220 -39.04 -16.92 -0.22
N SER A 221 -39.23 -17.98 -0.99
CA SER A 221 -40.52 -18.40 -1.54
C SER A 221 -41.02 -19.58 -0.73
N GLY A 222 -41.80 -19.32 0.31
CA GLY A 222 -42.35 -20.31 1.19
C GLY A 222 -43.58 -19.81 1.96
N ASN A 223 -44.28 -20.70 2.68
CA ASN A 223 -45.42 -20.33 3.48
C ASN A 223 -45.00 -19.34 4.59
N ILE A 224 -45.15 -18.05 4.26
CA ILE A 224 -44.66 -16.91 5.07
C ILE A 224 -45.20 -16.92 6.48
N PHE A 225 -46.41 -17.47 6.69
CA PHE A 225 -47.07 -17.49 8.00
C PHE A 225 -46.27 -18.26 9.06
N SER A 226 -45.76 -19.45 8.73
CA SER A 226 -44.96 -20.26 9.66
C SER A 226 -43.52 -19.73 9.82
N GLU A 227 -43.04 -18.94 8.86
CA GLU A 227 -41.72 -18.30 8.93
C GLU A 227 -41.80 -16.98 9.70
N ILE A 228 -42.90 -16.22 9.59
CA ILE A 228 -43.15 -15.02 10.40
C ILE A 228 -43.31 -15.42 11.88
N GLU A 229 -44.06 -16.48 12.21
CA GLU A 229 -44.14 -16.97 13.59
C GLU A 229 -42.75 -17.40 14.16
N ARG A 230 -41.94 -18.07 13.35
CA ARG A 230 -40.53 -18.38 13.72
C ARG A 230 -39.67 -17.13 13.80
N ALA A 231 -39.93 -16.11 12.98
CA ALA A 231 -39.23 -14.86 12.94
C ALA A 231 -39.49 -13.97 14.16
N PHE A 232 -40.70 -13.99 14.70
CA PHE A 232 -41.01 -13.26 15.95
C PHE A 232 -40.26 -13.84 17.15
N VAL A 233 -39.83 -15.11 17.09
CA VAL A 233 -38.95 -15.74 18.07
C VAL A 233 -37.48 -15.40 17.79
N SER A 234 -37.17 -15.01 16.54
CA SER A 234 -35.80 -14.58 16.16
C SER A 234 -35.52 -13.17 16.65
N ARG A 235 -34.30 -12.88 17.02
CA ARG A 235 -33.85 -11.54 17.43
C ARG A 235 -33.60 -10.59 16.22
N VAL A 236 -34.07 -10.95 15.03
CA VAL A 236 -33.85 -10.22 13.77
C VAL A 236 -35.24 -9.65 13.33
N GLY A 237 -35.27 -8.38 12.97
CA GLY A 237 -36.48 -7.74 12.47
C GLY A 237 -36.91 -8.22 11.07
N TRP A 238 -38.12 -7.81 10.65
CA TRP A 238 -38.66 -8.13 9.33
C TRP A 238 -39.17 -6.88 8.61
N LEU A 239 -38.84 -6.78 7.32
CA LEU A 239 -39.45 -5.83 6.39
C LEU A 239 -40.33 -6.62 5.43
N ILE A 240 -41.67 -6.43 5.51
CA ILE A 240 -42.62 -7.18 4.72
C ILE A 240 -43.43 -6.23 3.83
N THR A 241 -43.44 -6.53 2.53
CA THR A 241 -44.32 -5.84 1.58
C THR A 241 -45.58 -6.64 1.39
N PHE A 242 -46.72 -6.05 1.75
CA PHE A 242 -48.06 -6.59 1.55
C PHE A 242 -48.59 -6.06 0.22
N CYS A 243 -48.91 -6.97 -0.70
CA CYS A 243 -49.48 -6.63 -2.02
C CYS A 243 -50.97 -6.93 -2.03
N ALA A 244 -51.81 -5.88 -1.92
CA ALA A 244 -53.26 -6.01 -1.97
C ALA A 244 -53.76 -6.21 -3.40
N ASP A 245 -53.16 -5.48 -4.36
CA ASP A 245 -53.42 -5.60 -5.79
C ASP A 245 -52.09 -5.73 -6.55
N SER A 246 -52.08 -6.46 -7.65
CA SER A 246 -50.90 -6.71 -8.47
C SER A 246 -50.31 -5.45 -9.15
N GLY A 247 -51.08 -4.33 -9.17
CA GLY A 247 -50.66 -3.07 -9.78
C GLY A 247 -50.02 -2.06 -8.84
N ASP A 248 -50.24 -2.17 -7.51
CA ASP A 248 -49.83 -1.18 -6.50
C ASP A 248 -48.75 -1.70 -5.54
N CYS A 249 -48.22 -2.88 -5.80
CA CYS A 249 -47.20 -3.47 -4.96
C CYS A 249 -45.80 -2.85 -5.22
N LEU A 250 -44.97 -2.75 -4.19
CA LEU A 250 -43.56 -2.36 -4.33
C LEU A 250 -42.87 -3.22 -5.40
N GLU A 251 -42.22 -2.60 -6.35
CA GLU A 251 -41.61 -3.31 -7.49
C GLU A 251 -40.63 -4.42 -7.03
N ALA A 252 -40.64 -5.53 -7.78
CA ALA A 252 -39.75 -6.68 -7.48
C ALA A 252 -38.26 -6.28 -7.40
N GLN A 253 -37.84 -5.36 -8.27
CA GLN A 253 -36.46 -4.84 -8.28
C GLN A 253 -36.17 -4.05 -6.99
N THR A 254 -37.07 -3.21 -6.52
CA THR A 254 -36.94 -2.47 -5.26
C THR A 254 -36.87 -3.43 -4.06
N ARG A 255 -37.72 -4.48 -4.05
CA ARG A 255 -37.65 -5.51 -2.99
C ARG A 255 -36.33 -6.27 -2.98
N GLN A 256 -35.79 -6.60 -4.15
CA GLN A 256 -34.44 -7.23 -4.27
C GLN A 256 -33.34 -6.29 -3.80
N LYS A 257 -33.39 -4.98 -4.15
CA LYS A 257 -32.47 -3.97 -3.64
C LYS A 257 -32.52 -3.91 -2.12
N LEU A 258 -33.71 -3.81 -1.52
CA LEU A 258 -33.87 -3.80 -0.06
C LEU A 258 -33.33 -5.06 0.61
N SER A 259 -33.53 -6.24 0.02
CA SER A 259 -32.98 -7.48 0.52
C SER A 259 -31.45 -7.46 0.58
N GLY A 260 -30.79 -6.94 -0.47
CA GLY A 260 -29.34 -6.78 -0.49
C GLY A 260 -28.84 -5.70 0.47
N MET A 261 -29.52 -4.56 0.56
CA MET A 261 -29.13 -3.45 1.46
C MET A 261 -29.26 -3.81 2.93
N LEU A 262 -30.28 -4.61 3.31
CA LEU A 262 -30.60 -5.00 4.68
C LEU A 262 -30.08 -6.40 5.06
N ASP A 263 -29.29 -7.03 4.20
CA ASP A 263 -28.78 -8.38 4.42
C ASP A 263 -28.07 -8.50 5.78
N GLY A 264 -28.44 -9.53 6.53
CA GLY A 264 -27.97 -9.80 7.88
C GLY A 264 -28.52 -8.88 8.99
N LEU A 265 -29.15 -7.74 8.64
CA LEU A 265 -29.78 -6.82 9.61
C LEU A 265 -31.26 -7.10 9.80
N VAL A 266 -31.99 -7.30 8.70
CA VAL A 266 -33.43 -7.45 8.65
C VAL A 266 -33.79 -8.46 7.58
N ASN A 267 -34.68 -9.36 7.88
CA ASN A 267 -35.25 -10.25 6.88
C ASN A 267 -36.22 -9.47 5.98
N VAL A 268 -36.10 -9.62 4.67
CA VAL A 268 -36.97 -8.94 3.70
C VAL A 268 -37.89 -9.97 3.04
N GLY A 269 -39.19 -9.75 3.11
CA GLY A 269 -40.22 -10.62 2.52
C GLY A 269 -41.33 -9.85 1.83
N TRP A 270 -42.18 -10.57 1.11
CA TRP A 270 -43.40 -10.02 0.54
C TRP A 270 -44.50 -11.07 0.56
N THR A 271 -45.73 -10.61 0.61
CA THR A 271 -46.92 -11.47 0.59
C THR A 271 -48.00 -10.92 -0.34
N ASP A 272 -48.70 -11.81 -1.01
CA ASP A 272 -49.87 -11.49 -1.84
C ASP A 272 -51.12 -11.69 -1.01
N CYS A 273 -51.84 -10.60 -0.74
CA CYS A 273 -53.05 -10.60 0.08
C CYS A 273 -54.22 -11.35 -0.59
N SER A 274 -54.19 -11.57 -1.91
CA SER A 274 -55.19 -12.42 -2.56
C SER A 274 -55.02 -13.90 -2.20
N THR A 275 -53.81 -14.33 -1.90
CA THR A 275 -53.48 -15.71 -1.53
C THR A 275 -53.36 -15.91 -0.03
N GLN A 276 -53.04 -14.86 0.74
CA GLN A 276 -52.81 -14.87 2.20
C GLN A 276 -53.75 -13.85 2.90
N ALA A 277 -55.06 -13.93 2.63
CA ALA A 277 -56.05 -12.98 3.12
C ALA A 277 -56.03 -12.85 4.65
N GLU A 278 -55.95 -13.96 5.37
CA GLU A 278 -55.94 -13.98 6.84
C GLU A 278 -54.76 -13.20 7.44
N LEU A 279 -53.58 -13.28 6.82
CA LEU A 279 -52.42 -12.52 7.26
C LEU A 279 -52.62 -11.01 7.04
N CYS A 280 -53.13 -10.61 5.90
CA CYS A 280 -53.37 -9.21 5.59
C CYS A 280 -54.51 -8.61 6.45
N GLU A 281 -55.57 -9.36 6.74
CA GLU A 281 -56.63 -8.96 7.67
C GLU A 281 -56.09 -8.76 9.10
N ASN A 282 -55.20 -9.66 9.56
CA ASN A 282 -54.58 -9.55 10.89
C ASN A 282 -53.78 -8.24 11.06
N PHE A 283 -53.25 -7.66 9.99
CA PHE A 283 -52.50 -6.39 10.00
C PHE A 283 -53.31 -5.21 9.48
N ASP A 284 -54.63 -5.34 9.33
CA ASP A 284 -55.54 -4.30 8.84
C ASP A 284 -55.08 -3.69 7.50
N VAL A 285 -54.50 -4.52 6.61
CA VAL A 285 -53.99 -4.09 5.31
C VAL A 285 -55.16 -3.97 4.32
N THR A 286 -55.50 -2.74 3.97
CA THR A 286 -56.55 -2.41 2.99
C THR A 286 -56.01 -2.02 1.62
N SER A 287 -54.73 -1.67 1.53
CA SER A 287 -54.02 -1.32 0.31
C SER A 287 -52.58 -1.81 0.38
N SER A 288 -51.91 -1.95 -0.76
CA SER A 288 -50.49 -2.37 -0.80
C SER A 288 -49.62 -1.46 0.05
N THR A 289 -48.83 -2.04 0.94
CA THR A 289 -48.02 -1.31 1.91
C THR A 289 -46.77 -2.09 2.31
N THR A 290 -45.74 -1.40 2.71
CA THR A 290 -44.53 -2.01 3.27
C THR A 290 -44.47 -1.73 4.76
N ALA A 291 -44.30 -2.77 5.57
CA ALA A 291 -44.26 -2.67 7.01
C ALA A 291 -42.96 -3.23 7.59
N PHE A 292 -42.35 -2.49 8.50
CA PHE A 292 -41.20 -2.92 9.27
C PHE A 292 -41.62 -3.40 10.66
N PHE A 293 -41.19 -4.60 10.99
CA PHE A 293 -41.39 -5.25 12.28
C PHE A 293 -40.04 -5.26 13.01
N PRO A 294 -39.86 -4.42 14.04
CA PRO A 294 -38.61 -4.39 14.80
C PRO A 294 -38.27 -5.74 15.48
N PRO A 295 -37.02 -6.00 15.81
CA PRO A 295 -36.63 -7.18 16.55
C PRO A 295 -37.36 -7.33 17.86
N GLY A 296 -37.86 -8.54 18.13
CA GLY A 296 -38.67 -8.82 19.34
C GLY A 296 -40.14 -8.41 19.26
N SER A 297 -40.64 -7.95 18.09
CA SER A 297 -42.09 -7.72 17.87
C SER A 297 -42.85 -9.05 17.99
N THR A 298 -44.08 -8.96 18.50
CA THR A 298 -45.01 -10.10 18.51
C THR A 298 -46.26 -9.76 17.72
N LEU A 299 -46.96 -10.76 17.16
CA LEU A 299 -48.19 -10.59 16.42
C LEU A 299 -49.28 -9.85 17.22
N GLN A 300 -49.21 -9.91 18.56
CA GLN A 300 -50.14 -9.26 19.46
C GLN A 300 -49.85 -7.78 19.74
N GLN A 301 -48.61 -7.33 19.42
CA GLN A 301 -48.18 -5.96 19.65
C GLN A 301 -48.22 -5.13 18.36
N LYS A 302 -49.43 -4.93 17.79
CA LYS A 302 -49.63 -4.11 16.55
C LYS A 302 -49.04 -2.69 16.64
N GLY A 303 -48.88 -2.13 17.84
CA GLY A 303 -48.39 -0.75 18.04
C GLY A 303 -46.89 -0.55 17.78
N SER A 304 -46.10 -1.62 17.58
CA SER A 304 -44.67 -1.53 17.28
C SER A 304 -44.35 -1.64 15.77
N VAL A 305 -45.35 -1.88 14.93
CA VAL A 305 -45.19 -2.00 13.47
C VAL A 305 -45.10 -0.62 12.84
N LEU A 306 -44.07 -0.41 12.04
CA LEU A 306 -43.89 0.84 11.30
C LEU A 306 -44.30 0.65 9.84
N TYR A 307 -45.35 1.35 9.42
CA TYR A 307 -45.81 1.37 8.04
C TYR A 307 -45.05 2.43 7.24
N LEU A 308 -44.39 2.01 6.16
CA LEU A 308 -43.54 2.85 5.33
C LEU A 308 -44.32 3.28 4.07
N LYS A 309 -44.32 4.58 3.79
CA LYS A 309 -45.06 5.17 2.67
C LYS A 309 -44.20 5.34 1.41
N SER A 310 -42.90 5.31 1.54
CA SER A 310 -41.98 5.48 0.43
C SER A 310 -41.92 4.24 -0.46
N LEU A 311 -41.75 4.45 -1.75
CA LEU A 311 -41.48 3.41 -2.77
C LEU A 311 -39.99 3.36 -3.15
N ASP A 312 -39.17 4.30 -2.65
CA ASP A 312 -37.74 4.35 -2.90
C ASP A 312 -36.97 3.48 -1.92
N ALA A 313 -36.09 2.63 -2.46
CA ALA A 313 -35.28 1.68 -1.66
C ALA A 313 -34.38 2.38 -0.63
N ARG A 314 -33.79 3.52 -0.96
CA ARG A 314 -32.88 4.25 -0.06
C ARG A 314 -33.62 4.89 1.09
N GLU A 315 -34.82 5.46 0.81
CA GLU A 315 -35.65 6.07 1.85
C GLU A 315 -36.15 5.01 2.82
N ILE A 316 -36.64 3.86 2.29
CA ILE A 316 -37.07 2.72 3.12
C ILE A 316 -35.89 2.20 3.97
N TYR A 317 -34.74 2.00 3.37
CA TYR A 317 -33.52 1.57 4.06
C TYR A 317 -33.10 2.52 5.19
N ALA A 318 -33.04 3.82 4.90
CA ALA A 318 -32.68 4.83 5.90
C ALA A 318 -33.68 4.86 7.08
N GLU A 319 -34.96 4.71 6.78
CA GLU A 319 -36.02 4.70 7.82
C GLU A 319 -35.93 3.42 8.68
N VAL A 320 -35.72 2.26 8.08
CA VAL A 320 -35.53 1.01 8.80
C VAL A 320 -34.29 1.08 9.72
N LEU A 321 -33.19 1.62 9.23
CA LEU A 321 -31.94 1.77 10.04
C LEU A 321 -32.17 2.64 11.29
N LYS A 322 -32.97 3.68 11.23
CA LYS A 322 -33.29 4.53 12.41
C LYS A 322 -33.96 3.72 13.51
N HIS A 323 -34.83 2.77 13.12
CA HIS A 323 -35.65 1.98 14.06
C HIS A 323 -34.98 0.66 14.51
N LEU A 324 -33.81 0.32 13.95
CA LEU A 324 -33.02 -0.79 14.48
C LEU A 324 -32.39 -0.43 15.82
N PRO A 325 -32.15 -1.41 16.72
CA PRO A 325 -31.42 -1.19 17.96
C PRO A 325 -30.10 -0.46 17.72
N ASP A 326 -29.81 0.47 18.60
CA ASP A 326 -28.53 1.19 18.57
C ASP A 326 -27.38 0.27 18.92
N LEU A 327 -26.16 0.67 18.50
CA LEU A 327 -24.94 0.06 18.94
C LEU A 327 -24.85 0.11 20.46
N GLU A 328 -24.20 -0.89 21.06
CA GLU A 328 -24.00 -0.96 22.49
C GLU A 328 -23.23 0.27 23.00
N SER A 329 -23.83 1.03 23.92
CA SER A 329 -23.18 2.17 24.56
C SER A 329 -22.29 1.70 25.70
N LEU A 330 -21.01 2.08 25.63
CA LEU A 330 -20.00 1.75 26.61
C LEU A 330 -19.77 2.96 27.52
N THR A 331 -19.80 2.73 28.82
CA THR A 331 -19.49 3.72 29.86
C THR A 331 -18.14 3.43 30.49
N LYS A 332 -17.54 4.40 31.16
CA LYS A 332 -16.27 4.25 31.87
C LYS A 332 -16.25 3.01 32.77
N ASP A 333 -17.33 2.77 33.51
CA ASP A 333 -17.42 1.64 34.46
C ASP A 333 -17.49 0.26 33.76
N SER A 334 -18.06 0.19 32.56
CA SER A 334 -18.17 -1.06 31.79
C SER A 334 -17.02 -1.30 30.84
N PHE A 335 -16.26 -0.26 30.49
CA PHE A 335 -15.26 -0.26 29.43
C PHE A 335 -14.14 -1.26 29.68
N ASP A 336 -13.45 -1.17 30.80
CA ASP A 336 -12.30 -2.02 31.11
C ASP A 336 -12.67 -3.51 31.17
N ASN A 337 -13.81 -3.83 31.78
CA ASN A 337 -14.27 -5.22 31.91
C ASN A 337 -14.62 -5.84 30.54
N LYS A 338 -15.30 -5.10 29.69
CA LYS A 338 -15.68 -5.59 28.35
C LYS A 338 -14.49 -5.76 27.44
N LEU A 339 -13.54 -4.84 27.46
CA LEU A 339 -12.33 -4.88 26.64
C LEU A 339 -11.30 -5.92 27.07
N ALA A 340 -11.36 -6.40 28.31
CA ALA A 340 -10.45 -7.42 28.81
C ALA A 340 -10.66 -8.78 28.12
N HIS A 341 -11.89 -9.09 27.66
CA HIS A 341 -12.27 -10.44 27.22
C HIS A 341 -12.61 -10.55 25.74
N HIS A 342 -12.93 -9.43 25.06
CA HIS A 342 -13.38 -9.43 23.68
C HIS A 342 -12.66 -8.36 22.87
N ARG A 343 -12.63 -8.59 21.55
CA ARG A 343 -12.17 -7.59 20.56
C ARG A 343 -13.32 -6.65 20.24
N TRP A 344 -13.06 -5.35 20.24
CA TRP A 344 -14.09 -4.34 20.03
C TRP A 344 -13.70 -3.35 18.95
N LEU A 345 -14.63 -3.02 18.08
CA LEU A 345 -14.62 -1.83 17.27
C LEU A 345 -15.52 -0.80 17.93
N ILE A 346 -14.97 0.35 18.30
CA ILE A 346 -15.67 1.38 19.05
C ILE A 346 -15.72 2.67 18.26
N SER A 347 -16.94 3.20 18.06
CA SER A 347 -17.16 4.52 17.50
C SER A 347 -17.26 5.56 18.63
N PHE A 348 -16.35 6.52 18.65
CA PHE A 348 -16.36 7.67 19.56
C PHE A 348 -17.07 8.83 18.91
N THR A 349 -18.16 9.29 19.52
CA THR A 349 -19.04 10.35 19.02
C THR A 349 -19.03 11.57 19.95
N PHE A 350 -19.43 12.73 19.41
CA PHE A 350 -19.50 14.01 20.16
C PHE A 350 -20.90 14.61 19.95
N GLY A 351 -21.95 13.83 20.26
CA GLY A 351 -23.35 14.30 20.20
C GLY A 351 -23.92 14.45 18.79
N GLN A 352 -23.20 14.05 17.74
CA GLN A 352 -23.70 14.11 16.36
C GLN A 352 -24.33 12.78 15.93
N ASN A 353 -25.64 12.79 15.65
CA ASN A 353 -26.31 11.71 14.97
C ASN A 353 -26.39 12.05 13.47
N THR A 354 -25.46 11.54 12.67
CA THR A 354 -25.48 11.65 11.21
C THR A 354 -26.04 10.37 10.58
N LEU A 355 -26.41 10.42 9.29
CA LEU A 355 -26.81 9.22 8.55
C LEU A 355 -25.72 8.12 8.62
N ALA A 356 -24.46 8.51 8.56
CA ALA A 356 -23.30 7.61 8.70
C ALA A 356 -23.31 6.84 10.05
N THR A 357 -23.74 7.47 11.16
CA THR A 357 -23.85 6.79 12.46
C THR A 357 -24.93 5.70 12.47
N HIS A 358 -25.97 5.83 11.68
CA HIS A 358 -26.98 4.77 11.52
C HIS A 358 -26.46 3.60 10.67
N GLU A 359 -25.65 3.87 9.65
CA GLU A 359 -25.02 2.83 8.83
C GLU A 359 -24.02 1.98 9.63
N TYR A 360 -23.40 2.51 10.68
CA TYR A 360 -22.49 1.75 11.54
C TYR A 360 -23.14 0.56 12.25
N LYS A 361 -24.49 0.53 12.34
CA LYS A 361 -25.23 -0.66 12.79
C LYS A 361 -24.90 -1.89 11.93
N LYS A 362 -24.60 -1.70 10.64
CA LYS A 362 -24.19 -2.77 9.71
C LYS A 362 -22.82 -3.38 10.06
N LEU A 363 -21.95 -2.64 10.73
CA LEU A 363 -20.64 -3.14 11.16
C LEU A 363 -20.77 -4.35 12.09
N SER A 364 -21.82 -4.39 12.94
CA SER A 364 -22.06 -5.52 13.85
C SER A 364 -22.33 -6.84 13.13
N VAL A 365 -22.87 -6.76 11.90
CA VAL A 365 -23.10 -7.92 11.04
C VAL A 365 -21.85 -8.29 10.26
N LEU A 366 -21.22 -7.30 9.63
CA LEU A 366 -20.05 -7.49 8.78
C LEU A 366 -18.82 -8.00 9.55
N LEU A 367 -18.74 -7.77 10.87
CA LEU A 367 -17.64 -8.16 11.74
C LEU A 367 -17.97 -9.36 12.66
N LYS A 368 -19.18 -9.92 12.55
CA LYS A 368 -19.65 -11.01 13.41
C LYS A 368 -18.80 -12.28 13.27
N GLU A 369 -18.47 -12.65 12.05
CA GLU A 369 -17.65 -13.85 11.77
C GLU A 369 -16.23 -13.72 12.30
N ASP A 370 -15.69 -12.50 12.38
CA ASP A 370 -14.37 -12.20 12.90
C ASP A 370 -14.34 -12.09 14.44
N HIS A 371 -15.49 -12.30 15.10
CA HIS A 371 -15.67 -12.19 16.54
C HIS A 371 -15.29 -10.80 17.10
N ILE A 372 -15.55 -9.73 16.33
CA ILE A 372 -15.34 -8.35 16.74
C ILE A 372 -16.69 -7.77 17.16
N GLN A 373 -16.79 -7.36 18.42
CA GLN A 373 -17.96 -6.64 18.93
C GLN A 373 -17.93 -5.19 18.45
N VAL A 374 -19.11 -4.60 18.28
CA VAL A 374 -19.22 -3.21 17.83
C VAL A 374 -19.97 -2.40 18.89
N GLY A 375 -19.40 -1.27 19.29
CA GLY A 375 -20.00 -0.40 20.29
C GLY A 375 -19.75 1.08 20.00
N LYS A 376 -20.38 1.93 20.84
CA LYS A 376 -20.18 3.38 20.79
C LYS A 376 -19.89 3.96 22.16
N VAL A 377 -19.13 5.06 22.17
CA VAL A 377 -18.89 5.92 23.34
C VAL A 377 -19.25 7.34 22.94
N ASP A 378 -20.10 8.01 23.72
CA ASP A 378 -20.36 9.42 23.55
C ASP A 378 -19.42 10.23 24.44
N CYS A 379 -18.47 10.93 23.84
CA CYS A 379 -17.48 11.73 24.55
C CYS A 379 -18.07 12.98 25.24
N LEU A 380 -19.32 13.36 24.95
CA LEU A 380 -20.01 14.40 25.72
C LEU A 380 -20.49 13.87 27.09
N THR A 381 -20.88 12.58 27.15
CA THR A 381 -21.32 11.93 28.38
C THR A 381 -20.17 11.29 29.15
N GLU A 382 -19.13 10.85 28.46
CA GLU A 382 -17.95 10.17 28.99
C GLU A 382 -16.63 10.94 28.71
N PRO A 383 -16.51 12.22 29.10
CA PRO A 383 -15.36 13.07 28.72
C PRO A 383 -14.04 12.60 29.34
N GLU A 384 -14.07 12.03 30.55
CA GLU A 384 -12.86 11.52 31.20
C GLU A 384 -12.30 10.29 30.48
N LEU A 385 -13.16 9.39 30.01
CA LEU A 385 -12.76 8.21 29.23
C LEU A 385 -12.11 8.64 27.91
N CYS A 386 -12.75 9.52 27.15
CA CYS A 386 -12.23 10.00 25.88
C CYS A 386 -10.91 10.77 26.05
N SER A 387 -10.80 11.60 27.10
CA SER A 387 -9.56 12.32 27.41
C SER A 387 -8.41 11.39 27.77
N SER A 388 -8.67 10.31 28.53
CA SER A 388 -7.66 9.30 28.88
C SER A 388 -7.12 8.54 27.67
N LEU A 389 -7.90 8.47 26.59
CA LEU A 389 -7.51 7.85 25.32
C LEU A 389 -6.99 8.86 24.29
N TYR A 390 -6.90 10.15 24.65
CA TYR A 390 -6.52 11.26 23.76
C TYR A 390 -7.45 11.43 22.54
N ILE A 391 -8.73 11.05 22.68
CA ILE A 391 -9.73 11.18 21.62
C ILE A 391 -10.42 12.54 21.75
N GLN A 392 -10.11 13.44 20.82
CA GLN A 392 -10.58 14.85 20.84
C GLN A 392 -11.59 15.16 19.71
N LYS A 393 -11.81 14.22 18.80
CA LYS A 393 -12.72 14.34 17.65
C LYS A 393 -13.39 13.01 17.36
N PRO A 394 -14.51 12.98 16.62
CA PRO A 394 -15.12 11.73 16.18
C PRO A 394 -14.07 10.78 15.58
N SER A 395 -14.00 9.57 16.09
CA SER A 395 -12.96 8.60 15.74
C SER A 395 -13.47 7.18 15.90
N ILE A 396 -12.87 6.25 15.18
CA ILE A 396 -13.14 4.83 15.28
C ILE A 396 -11.86 4.14 15.73
N ALA A 397 -11.94 3.26 16.72
CA ALA A 397 -10.79 2.54 17.22
C ALA A 397 -11.09 1.05 17.42
N VAL A 398 -10.08 0.23 17.19
CA VAL A 398 -10.13 -1.22 17.44
C VAL A 398 -9.33 -1.54 18.70
N PHE A 399 -9.98 -2.15 19.66
CA PHE A 399 -9.39 -2.70 20.88
C PHE A 399 -9.20 -4.21 20.72
N LYS A 400 -7.99 -4.69 20.96
CA LYS A 400 -7.56 -6.04 20.54
C LYS A 400 -7.81 -7.14 21.59
N GLY A 401 -8.60 -6.83 22.64
CA GLY A 401 -8.95 -7.81 23.69
C GLY A 401 -7.87 -8.06 24.75
N LEU A 402 -6.90 -7.15 24.85
CA LEU A 402 -5.81 -7.20 25.85
C LEU A 402 -5.87 -5.98 26.80
N GLY A 403 -7.07 -5.45 27.02
CA GLY A 403 -7.32 -4.28 27.85
C GLY A 403 -7.27 -2.95 27.06
N VAL A 404 -7.41 -1.85 27.79
CA VAL A 404 -7.58 -0.49 27.24
C VAL A 404 -6.32 0.11 26.60
N HIS A 405 -5.16 -0.48 26.83
CA HIS A 405 -3.89 0.08 26.34
C HIS A 405 -3.47 -0.42 24.96
N ASN A 406 -4.08 -1.50 24.47
CA ASN A 406 -3.75 -2.10 23.20
C ASN A 406 -4.86 -1.83 22.17
N PHE A 407 -4.84 -0.65 21.59
CA PHE A 407 -5.80 -0.25 20.57
C PHE A 407 -5.12 0.45 19.40
N GLU A 408 -5.85 0.55 18.31
CA GLU A 408 -5.43 1.24 17.08
C GLU A 408 -6.57 2.12 16.59
N ILE A 409 -6.27 3.38 16.26
CA ILE A 409 -7.25 4.34 15.74
C ILE A 409 -7.29 4.24 14.22
N HIS A 410 -8.50 4.30 13.66
CA HIS A 410 -8.74 4.37 12.22
C HIS A 410 -8.39 5.76 11.68
N HIS A 411 -7.53 5.81 10.67
CA HIS A 411 -7.13 7.03 9.97
C HIS A 411 -7.44 6.99 8.47
N GLY A 412 -8.21 5.98 8.03
CA GLY A 412 -8.67 5.84 6.66
C GLY A 412 -9.91 6.67 6.32
N LYS A 413 -10.54 6.36 5.19
CA LYS A 413 -11.82 6.95 4.82
C LYS A 413 -12.93 6.45 5.74
N ASP A 414 -13.80 7.36 6.16
CA ASP A 414 -14.94 7.04 7.03
C ASP A 414 -16.11 6.44 6.22
N VAL A 415 -15.86 5.24 5.66
CA VAL A 415 -16.84 4.44 4.90
C VAL A 415 -16.79 2.99 5.35
N LEU A 416 -17.90 2.29 5.32
CA LEU A 416 -18.05 0.95 5.89
C LEU A 416 -16.97 -0.03 5.46
N TYR A 417 -16.69 -0.15 4.15
CA TYR A 417 -15.70 -1.11 3.66
C TYR A 417 -14.29 -0.85 4.19
N ASN A 418 -13.91 0.43 4.34
CA ASN A 418 -12.60 0.80 4.85
C ASN A 418 -12.47 0.53 6.35
N ILE A 419 -13.55 0.79 7.12
CA ILE A 419 -13.64 0.50 8.54
C ILE A 419 -13.59 -1.01 8.79
N VAL A 420 -14.32 -1.81 7.99
CA VAL A 420 -14.32 -3.29 8.09
C VAL A 420 -12.93 -3.86 7.79
N ALA A 421 -12.30 -3.43 6.70
CA ALA A 421 -10.94 -3.86 6.36
C ALA A 421 -9.94 -3.51 7.47
N PHE A 422 -9.99 -2.27 7.96
CA PHE A 422 -9.19 -1.82 9.09
C PHE A 422 -9.41 -2.68 10.34
N ALA A 423 -10.66 -2.97 10.70
CA ALA A 423 -10.96 -3.77 11.89
C ALA A 423 -10.38 -5.19 11.78
N LYS A 424 -10.57 -5.86 10.64
CA LYS A 424 -10.05 -7.21 10.37
C LYS A 424 -8.51 -7.25 10.37
N GLU A 425 -7.88 -6.31 9.72
CA GLU A 425 -6.42 -6.20 9.68
C GLU A 425 -5.85 -5.88 11.07
N SER A 426 -6.45 -4.91 11.78
CA SER A 426 -5.95 -4.44 13.07
C SER A 426 -5.99 -5.52 14.15
N VAL A 427 -7.05 -6.34 14.22
CA VAL A 427 -7.13 -7.42 15.24
C VAL A 427 -6.12 -8.53 15.01
N SER A 428 -5.67 -8.72 13.79
CA SER A 428 -4.63 -9.70 13.43
C SER A 428 -3.22 -9.13 13.55
N ALA A 429 -3.08 -7.82 13.59
CA ALA A 429 -1.81 -7.11 13.63
C ALA A 429 -1.39 -6.74 15.06
N HIS A 430 -0.08 -6.54 15.23
CA HIS A 430 0.54 -6.20 16.52
C HIS A 430 1.03 -4.74 16.55
N VAL A 431 0.26 -3.84 15.93
CA VAL A 431 0.49 -2.39 15.97
C VAL A 431 -0.33 -1.76 17.09
N THR A 432 0.24 -0.83 17.84
CA THR A 432 -0.40 -0.16 18.97
C THR A 432 -0.31 1.36 18.79
N THR A 433 -1.39 2.08 19.09
CA THR A 433 -1.35 3.54 19.20
C THR A 433 -0.57 3.95 20.45
N LEU A 434 0.52 4.69 20.25
CA LEU A 434 1.40 5.14 21.30
C LEU A 434 0.94 6.49 21.87
N ARG A 435 1.27 6.67 23.14
CA ARG A 435 1.03 7.87 23.94
C ARG A 435 2.26 8.09 24.83
N PRO A 436 2.44 9.26 25.44
CA PRO A 436 3.58 9.54 26.32
C PRO A 436 3.79 8.48 27.42
N GLU A 437 2.68 7.89 27.93
CA GLU A 437 2.71 6.92 29.03
C GLU A 437 3.22 5.53 28.63
N ASN A 438 3.05 5.16 27.37
CA ASN A 438 3.46 3.85 26.84
C ASN A 438 4.54 3.94 25.75
N PHE A 439 5.16 5.10 25.61
CA PHE A 439 6.21 5.31 24.61
C PHE A 439 7.51 4.56 25.00
N PRO A 440 8.15 3.82 24.07
CA PRO A 440 9.26 2.91 24.38
C PRO A 440 10.61 3.60 24.61
N SER A 441 10.68 4.64 25.43
CA SER A 441 11.93 5.38 25.70
C SER A 441 13.00 4.57 26.44
N HIS A 442 12.61 3.54 27.21
CA HIS A 442 13.51 2.73 28.06
C HIS A 442 13.23 1.22 28.01
N GLU A 443 12.47 0.74 27.04
CA GLU A 443 12.14 -0.67 26.94
C GLU A 443 13.33 -1.55 26.50
N LYS A 444 13.37 -2.78 26.99
CA LYS A 444 14.40 -3.78 26.64
C LYS A 444 14.16 -4.41 25.28
N GLU A 445 12.91 -4.45 24.84
CA GLU A 445 12.48 -5.03 23.58
C GLU A 445 12.58 -3.99 22.46
N PRO A 446 12.96 -4.41 21.24
CA PRO A 446 13.03 -3.48 20.13
C PRO A 446 11.65 -3.04 19.66
N TRP A 447 11.50 -1.76 19.32
CA TRP A 447 10.29 -1.17 18.80
C TRP A 447 10.53 -0.51 17.45
N LEU A 448 9.58 -0.68 16.55
CA LEU A 448 9.45 0.17 15.38
C LEU A 448 8.30 1.14 15.62
N VAL A 449 8.59 2.43 15.59
CA VAL A 449 7.63 3.51 15.82
C VAL A 449 7.51 4.36 14.57
N ASP A 450 6.28 4.49 14.08
CA ASP A 450 5.95 5.41 13.00
C ASP A 450 5.37 6.69 13.57
N PHE A 451 6.08 7.79 13.35
CA PHE A 451 5.66 9.14 13.65
C PHE A 451 4.89 9.70 12.46
N PHE A 452 3.62 9.96 12.65
CA PHE A 452 2.73 10.29 11.54
C PHE A 452 1.80 11.46 11.83
N ALA A 453 1.16 11.96 10.78
CA ALA A 453 0.01 12.85 10.89
C ALA A 453 -1.19 12.25 10.16
N PRO A 454 -2.42 12.27 10.72
CA PRO A 454 -3.61 11.66 10.11
C PRO A 454 -3.96 12.20 8.72
N TRP A 455 -3.63 13.46 8.47
CA TRP A 455 -3.86 14.12 7.19
C TRP A 455 -2.83 13.77 6.10
N CYS A 456 -1.72 13.11 6.45
CA CYS A 456 -0.63 12.78 5.54
C CYS A 456 -0.97 11.54 4.68
N PRO A 457 -1.12 11.64 3.34
CA PRO A 457 -1.49 10.50 2.51
C PRO A 457 -0.44 9.37 2.51
N PRO A 458 0.90 9.65 2.44
CA PRO A 458 1.91 8.61 2.57
C PRO A 458 1.84 7.86 3.90
N CYS A 459 1.49 8.57 5.00
CA CYS A 459 1.34 7.94 6.31
C CYS A 459 0.18 6.94 6.30
N ARG A 460 -0.98 7.33 5.74
CA ARG A 460 -2.13 6.44 5.63
C ARG A 460 -1.84 5.21 4.77
N ALA A 461 -1.03 5.35 3.73
CA ALA A 461 -0.59 4.24 2.88
C ALA A 461 0.41 3.31 3.60
N LEU A 462 1.18 3.82 4.56
CA LEU A 462 2.13 3.04 5.35
C LEU A 462 1.45 2.18 6.41
N LEU A 463 0.34 2.64 7.03
CA LEU A 463 -0.31 1.93 8.14
C LEU A 463 -0.67 0.46 7.82
N PRO A 464 -1.28 0.10 6.68
CA PRO A 464 -1.50 -1.30 6.30
C PRO A 464 -0.20 -2.10 6.17
N GLU A 465 0.86 -1.49 5.66
CA GLU A 465 2.16 -2.14 5.50
C GLU A 465 2.83 -2.41 6.87
N LEU A 466 2.68 -1.49 7.82
CA LEU A 466 3.11 -1.71 9.22
C LEU A 466 2.37 -2.90 9.86
N ARG A 467 1.05 -3.02 9.63
CA ARG A 467 0.27 -4.17 10.11
C ARG A 467 0.81 -5.48 9.54
N LYS A 468 1.04 -5.55 8.23
CA LYS A 468 1.62 -6.73 7.56
C LYS A 468 3.00 -7.08 8.12
N ALA A 469 3.88 -6.10 8.30
CA ALA A 469 5.20 -6.30 8.87
C ALA A 469 5.14 -6.77 10.33
N SER A 470 4.22 -6.22 11.13
CA SER A 470 4.05 -6.57 12.55
C SER A 470 3.61 -8.03 12.76
N ILE A 471 2.84 -8.59 11.83
CA ILE A 471 2.46 -10.02 11.86
C ILE A 471 3.68 -10.90 11.63
N GLN A 472 4.52 -10.55 10.64
CA GLN A 472 5.69 -11.36 10.28
C GLN A 472 6.82 -11.30 11.33
N LEU A 473 6.91 -10.19 12.07
CA LEU A 473 7.93 -9.96 13.10
C LEU A 473 7.40 -10.15 14.53
N PHE A 474 6.25 -10.82 14.66
CA PHE A 474 5.68 -11.11 15.97
C PHE A 474 6.67 -11.84 16.89
N GLY A 475 6.82 -11.35 18.13
CA GLY A 475 7.78 -11.87 19.11
C GLY A 475 9.24 -11.43 18.90
N GLN A 476 9.55 -10.76 17.78
CA GLN A 476 10.90 -10.23 17.50
C GLN A 476 10.98 -8.71 17.71
N MET A 477 9.90 -8.00 17.39
CA MET A 477 9.82 -6.53 17.45
C MET A 477 8.39 -6.09 17.74
N LYS A 478 8.22 -5.06 18.53
CA LYS A 478 6.95 -4.38 18.77
C LYS A 478 6.75 -3.24 17.78
N PHE A 479 5.51 -2.95 17.44
CA PHE A 479 5.15 -1.91 16.48
C PHE A 479 4.21 -0.90 17.12
N GLY A 480 4.48 0.37 16.88
CA GLY A 480 3.65 1.46 17.37
C GLY A 480 3.52 2.61 16.39
N THR A 481 2.44 3.36 16.52
CA THR A 481 2.19 4.59 15.77
C THR A 481 1.97 5.75 16.73
N LEU A 482 2.58 6.90 16.47
CA LEU A 482 2.42 8.11 17.29
C LEU A 482 1.90 9.26 16.43
N ASP A 483 0.73 9.78 16.79
CA ASP A 483 0.13 10.94 16.13
C ASP A 483 0.81 12.23 16.60
N CYS A 484 1.62 12.83 15.73
CA CYS A 484 2.34 14.06 16.01
C CYS A 484 1.45 15.32 16.02
N THR A 485 0.22 15.22 15.56
CA THR A 485 -0.74 16.34 15.68
C THR A 485 -1.31 16.46 17.09
N ILE A 486 -1.26 15.37 17.87
CA ILE A 486 -1.70 15.32 19.25
C ILE A 486 -0.51 15.43 20.20
N HIS A 487 0.60 14.77 19.87
CA HIS A 487 1.79 14.63 20.72
C HIS A 487 3.02 15.37 20.15
N GLU A 488 2.83 16.61 19.69
CA GLU A 488 3.86 17.44 19.05
C GLU A 488 5.15 17.54 19.87
N GLY A 489 5.03 17.74 21.20
CA GLY A 489 6.20 17.85 22.08
C GLY A 489 7.07 16.59 22.10
N LEU A 490 6.45 15.41 22.04
CA LEU A 490 7.17 14.14 21.99
C LEU A 490 7.84 13.95 20.62
N CYS A 491 7.15 14.29 19.53
CA CYS A 491 7.72 14.22 18.17
C CYS A 491 8.91 15.18 18.01
N ASN A 492 8.82 16.39 18.54
CA ASN A 492 9.91 17.36 18.52
C ASN A 492 11.15 16.89 19.31
N MET A 493 10.95 16.13 20.40
CA MET A 493 12.03 15.55 21.19
C MET A 493 12.89 14.56 20.37
N TYR A 494 12.28 13.88 19.39
CA TYR A 494 12.96 12.96 18.47
C TYR A 494 13.32 13.59 17.12
N ASN A 495 13.30 14.93 17.01
CA ASN A 495 13.62 15.69 15.78
C ASN A 495 12.79 15.28 14.55
N VAL A 496 11.52 14.95 14.76
CA VAL A 496 10.61 14.59 13.66
C VAL A 496 10.12 15.88 12.99
N HIS A 497 10.56 16.11 11.75
CA HIS A 497 10.22 17.30 10.96
C HIS A 497 9.42 16.98 9.69
N ALA A 498 9.25 15.71 9.36
CA ALA A 498 8.53 15.26 8.18
C ALA A 498 7.71 14.00 8.49
N TYR A 499 6.66 13.73 7.71
CA TYR A 499 5.79 12.58 7.89
C TYR A 499 5.67 11.76 6.59
N PRO A 500 5.66 10.41 6.67
CA PRO A 500 5.96 9.62 7.87
C PRO A 500 7.46 9.61 8.20
N THR A 501 7.80 9.56 9.49
CA THR A 501 9.15 9.24 9.95
C THR A 501 9.08 7.95 10.77
N THR A 502 9.72 6.90 10.29
CA THR A 502 9.71 5.59 10.94
C THR A 502 11.05 5.34 11.61
N VAL A 503 11.03 5.03 12.91
CA VAL A 503 12.23 4.90 13.73
C VAL A 503 12.24 3.57 14.47
N ILE A 504 13.41 2.90 14.48
CA ILE A 504 13.63 1.70 15.26
C ILE A 504 14.37 2.06 16.55
N PHE A 505 13.74 1.76 17.66
CA PHE A 505 14.32 1.86 19.01
C PHE A 505 14.82 0.46 19.42
N ASN A 506 16.12 0.32 19.59
CA ASN A 506 16.72 -0.94 20.05
C ASN A 506 17.70 -0.65 21.20
N LYS A 507 17.21 -0.83 22.43
CA LYS A 507 17.94 -0.51 23.66
C LYS A 507 18.41 0.96 23.69
N SER A 508 19.71 1.20 23.48
CA SER A 508 20.30 2.55 23.45
C SER A 508 20.52 3.10 22.05
N SER A 509 20.19 2.34 21.01
CA SER A 509 20.38 2.73 19.61
C SER A 509 19.07 3.13 18.97
N ILE A 510 19.10 4.22 18.22
CA ILE A 510 17.97 4.75 17.46
C ILE A 510 18.37 4.75 15.98
N HIS A 511 17.58 4.12 15.14
CA HIS A 511 17.82 4.03 13.71
C HIS A 511 16.60 4.52 12.94
N GLU A 512 16.75 5.58 12.18
CA GLU A 512 15.72 6.05 11.25
C GLU A 512 15.65 5.12 10.04
N TYR A 513 14.45 4.79 9.61
CA TYR A 513 14.21 3.97 8.44
C TYR A 513 14.12 4.83 7.18
N GLU A 514 15.08 4.69 6.29
CA GLU A 514 15.15 5.43 5.01
C GLU A 514 14.75 4.58 3.79
N GLY A 515 14.09 3.43 3.99
CA GLY A 515 13.73 2.48 2.94
C GLY A 515 12.39 2.77 2.26
N GLN A 516 11.98 1.84 1.40
CA GLN A 516 10.62 1.88 0.81
C GLN A 516 9.58 1.60 1.90
N HIS A 517 8.55 2.43 1.98
CA HIS A 517 7.43 2.28 2.90
C HIS A 517 6.52 1.10 2.50
N SER A 518 7.07 -0.12 2.57
CA SER A 518 6.39 -1.39 2.32
C SER A 518 6.78 -2.41 3.39
N ALA A 519 5.93 -3.40 3.63
CA ALA A 519 6.20 -4.46 4.60
C ALA A 519 7.52 -5.16 4.31
N ASP A 520 7.77 -5.53 3.05
CA ASP A 520 9.02 -6.20 2.63
C ASP A 520 10.25 -5.32 2.88
N GLY A 521 10.16 -4.00 2.58
CA GLY A 521 11.25 -3.05 2.83
C GLY A 521 11.58 -2.93 4.32
N ILE A 522 10.56 -2.88 5.18
CA ILE A 522 10.71 -2.87 6.64
C ILE A 522 11.37 -4.16 7.13
N LEU A 523 10.90 -5.32 6.66
CA LEU A 523 11.46 -6.62 7.00
C LEU A 523 12.94 -6.74 6.61
N GLU A 524 13.26 -6.33 5.39
CA GLU A 524 14.64 -6.32 4.89
C GLU A 524 15.56 -5.45 5.75
N PHE A 525 15.09 -4.26 6.13
CA PHE A 525 15.86 -3.34 6.97
C PHE A 525 16.11 -3.91 8.38
N ILE A 526 15.09 -4.50 8.98
CA ILE A 526 15.19 -5.11 10.31
C ILE A 526 16.15 -6.30 10.29
N GLN A 527 16.07 -7.15 9.26
CA GLN A 527 17.01 -8.25 9.08
C GLN A 527 18.45 -7.76 8.95
N ASP A 528 18.67 -6.66 8.26
CA ASP A 528 19.99 -6.05 8.13
C ASP A 528 20.54 -5.50 9.46
N LEU A 529 19.66 -4.99 10.34
CA LEU A 529 20.06 -4.54 11.68
C LEU A 529 20.44 -5.70 12.60
N VAL A 530 19.69 -6.81 12.51
CA VAL A 530 19.93 -8.00 13.36
C VAL A 530 21.12 -8.82 12.85
N SER A 531 21.25 -8.97 11.54
CA SER A 531 22.30 -9.77 10.89
C SER A 531 22.81 -9.04 9.64
N PRO A 532 23.68 -8.04 9.80
CA PRO A 532 24.20 -7.29 8.69
C PRO A 532 25.00 -8.17 7.74
N VAL A 533 24.56 -8.26 6.49
CA VAL A 533 25.24 -9.03 5.43
C VAL A 533 26.25 -8.18 4.68
N VAL A 534 26.18 -6.85 4.81
CA VAL A 534 27.15 -5.91 4.26
C VAL A 534 28.06 -5.42 5.37
N VAL A 535 29.37 -5.62 5.16
CA VAL A 535 30.41 -5.20 6.12
C VAL A 535 30.74 -3.73 5.90
N THR A 536 30.60 -2.90 6.93
CA THR A 536 31.12 -1.53 6.87
C THR A 536 32.66 -1.59 6.96
N LEU A 537 33.31 -1.15 5.89
CA LEU A 537 34.76 -1.21 5.76
C LEU A 537 35.43 0.12 6.11
N THR A 538 36.41 0.06 7.01
CA THR A 538 37.37 1.13 7.26
C THR A 538 38.62 0.88 6.43
N PRO A 539 39.58 1.83 6.29
CA PRO A 539 40.85 1.59 5.63
C PRO A 539 41.59 0.35 6.13
N ASP A 540 41.59 0.14 7.45
CA ASP A 540 42.28 -0.99 8.08
C ASP A 540 41.58 -2.31 7.80
N THR A 541 40.25 -2.36 7.98
CA THR A 541 39.46 -3.58 7.69
C THR A 541 39.42 -3.91 6.21
N PHE A 542 39.44 -2.91 5.33
CA PHE A 542 39.59 -3.12 3.90
C PHE A 542 40.92 -3.81 3.54
N GLN A 543 42.04 -3.33 4.12
CA GLN A 543 43.34 -3.97 3.91
C GLN A 543 43.37 -5.42 4.42
N GLN A 544 42.76 -5.68 5.58
CA GLN A 544 42.73 -7.00 6.18
C GLN A 544 41.83 -7.99 5.46
N LEU A 545 40.56 -7.57 5.17
CA LEU A 545 39.52 -8.47 4.67
C LEU A 545 39.47 -8.54 3.14
N VAL A 546 39.74 -7.42 2.44
CA VAL A 546 39.63 -7.35 0.98
C VAL A 546 40.97 -7.54 0.30
N LYS A 547 42.00 -6.77 0.69
CA LYS A 547 43.35 -6.86 0.06
C LYS A 547 44.09 -8.15 0.45
N LYS A 548 44.03 -8.56 1.73
CA LYS A 548 44.64 -9.79 2.24
C LYS A 548 43.65 -10.96 2.34
N ARG A 549 42.56 -10.95 1.55
CA ARG A 549 41.58 -12.04 1.51
C ARG A 549 42.20 -13.39 1.20
N LYS A 550 41.55 -14.46 1.65
CA LYS A 550 41.98 -15.82 1.27
C LYS A 550 41.79 -16.05 -0.21
N SER A 551 42.61 -16.94 -0.78
CA SER A 551 42.54 -17.27 -2.22
C SER A 551 41.17 -17.82 -2.68
N SER A 552 40.37 -18.34 -1.75
CA SER A 552 39.01 -18.85 -2.02
C SER A 552 37.90 -17.80 -1.86
N GLU A 553 38.25 -16.60 -1.40
CA GLU A 553 37.22 -15.55 -1.08
C GLU A 553 37.13 -14.55 -2.23
N THR A 554 35.88 -14.18 -2.52
CA THR A 554 35.53 -13.10 -3.45
C THR A 554 34.81 -12.00 -2.67
N TRP A 555 35.20 -10.76 -2.93
CA TRP A 555 34.55 -9.59 -2.31
C TRP A 555 33.94 -8.68 -3.36
N MET A 556 32.76 -8.14 -3.06
CA MET A 556 32.20 -6.97 -3.72
C MET A 556 32.24 -5.79 -2.77
N VAL A 557 32.69 -4.63 -3.25
CA VAL A 557 32.79 -3.42 -2.44
C VAL A 557 32.14 -2.25 -3.16
N ASP A 558 31.23 -1.59 -2.44
CA ASP A 558 30.61 -0.32 -2.84
C ASP A 558 31.36 0.84 -2.18
N PHE A 559 31.89 1.75 -2.98
CA PHE A 559 32.45 3.02 -2.53
C PHE A 559 31.42 4.10 -2.72
N TYR A 560 30.90 4.66 -1.62
CA TYR A 560 29.77 5.58 -1.63
C TYR A 560 30.03 6.86 -0.84
N ALA A 561 29.17 7.86 -1.05
CA ALA A 561 29.07 9.02 -0.17
C ALA A 561 27.61 9.19 0.28
N PRO A 562 27.34 9.50 1.57
CA PRO A 562 25.96 9.62 2.10
C PRO A 562 25.06 10.62 1.37
N TRP A 563 25.63 11.72 0.88
CA TRP A 563 24.93 12.77 0.14
C TRP A 563 24.64 12.42 -1.33
N CYS A 564 25.18 11.31 -1.83
CA CYS A 564 25.04 10.92 -3.24
C CYS A 564 23.69 10.27 -3.50
N GLY A 565 22.78 10.90 -4.25
CA GLY A 565 21.46 10.38 -4.57
C GLY A 565 21.47 8.99 -5.23
N PRO A 566 22.30 8.73 -6.29
CA PRO A 566 22.45 7.39 -6.85
C PRO A 566 22.95 6.33 -5.86
N CYS A 567 23.74 6.72 -4.83
CA CYS A 567 24.20 5.79 -3.79
C CYS A 567 23.04 5.42 -2.84
N GLN A 568 22.20 6.38 -2.48
CA GLN A 568 21.00 6.15 -1.67
C GLN A 568 20.04 5.20 -2.38
N ALA A 569 19.85 5.38 -3.70
CA ALA A 569 19.03 4.47 -4.51
C ALA A 569 19.64 3.06 -4.63
N LEU A 570 20.97 2.94 -4.63
CA LEU A 570 21.67 1.66 -4.68
C LEU A 570 21.60 0.89 -3.35
N LEU A 571 21.56 1.57 -2.23
CA LEU A 571 21.70 0.96 -0.89
C LEU A 571 20.75 -0.23 -0.63
N PRO A 572 19.43 -0.15 -0.88
CA PRO A 572 18.54 -1.30 -0.71
C PRO A 572 18.85 -2.44 -1.69
N GLU A 573 19.20 -2.15 -2.93
CA GLU A 573 19.56 -3.14 -3.93
C GLU A 573 20.89 -3.82 -3.61
N TRP A 574 21.85 -3.06 -3.04
CA TRP A 574 23.13 -3.57 -2.57
C TRP A 574 22.96 -4.58 -1.43
N ARG A 575 22.12 -4.25 -0.45
CA ARG A 575 21.78 -5.15 0.67
C ARG A 575 21.06 -6.40 0.19
N ARG A 576 20.10 -6.26 -0.73
CA ARG A 576 19.38 -7.38 -1.33
C ARG A 576 20.32 -8.30 -2.10
N MET A 577 21.21 -7.76 -2.93
CA MET A 577 22.25 -8.51 -3.63
C MET A 577 23.17 -9.24 -2.65
N ALA A 578 23.62 -8.58 -1.59
CA ALA A 578 24.48 -9.17 -0.56
C ALA A 578 23.81 -10.38 0.13
N ARG A 579 22.52 -10.29 0.44
CA ARG A 579 21.74 -11.43 0.97
C ARG A 579 21.67 -12.59 -0.02
N MET A 580 21.41 -12.29 -1.30
CA MET A 580 21.35 -13.32 -2.35
C MET A 580 22.70 -14.04 -2.56
N LEU A 581 23.80 -13.41 -2.24
CA LEU A 581 25.16 -13.93 -2.41
C LEU A 581 25.83 -14.35 -1.09
N ASN A 582 25.12 -14.29 0.01
CA ASN A 582 25.65 -14.62 1.33
C ASN A 582 26.24 -16.05 1.37
N GLY A 583 27.41 -16.19 1.92
CA GLY A 583 28.18 -17.47 1.94
C GLY A 583 28.92 -17.80 0.64
N MET A 584 28.74 -17.00 -0.44
CA MET A 584 29.44 -17.17 -1.71
C MET A 584 30.38 -16.00 -2.04
N ILE A 585 29.89 -14.80 -1.87
CA ILE A 585 30.60 -13.54 -2.10
C ILE A 585 30.34 -12.64 -0.89
N SER A 586 31.41 -12.13 -0.31
CA SER A 586 31.30 -11.15 0.77
C SER A 586 31.03 -9.75 0.20
N ALA A 587 30.14 -9.02 0.82
CA ALA A 587 29.80 -7.65 0.41
C ALA A 587 30.27 -6.65 1.48
N GLY A 588 30.85 -5.54 1.04
CA GLY A 588 31.29 -4.47 1.93
C GLY A 588 30.99 -3.09 1.35
N SER A 589 30.91 -2.07 2.20
CA SER A 589 30.73 -0.68 1.78
C SER A 589 31.73 0.22 2.48
N VAL A 590 32.29 1.18 1.75
CA VAL A 590 33.26 2.18 2.23
C VAL A 590 32.61 3.57 2.12
N ASP A 591 32.48 4.26 3.25
CA ASP A 591 32.06 5.65 3.30
C ASP A 591 33.22 6.57 2.91
N CYS A 592 33.19 7.07 1.69
CA CYS A 592 34.23 7.95 1.15
C CYS A 592 34.11 9.40 1.64
N GLN A 593 33.06 9.79 2.30
CA GLN A 593 32.99 11.06 3.00
C GLN A 593 33.85 11.00 4.28
N LYS A 594 33.74 9.91 5.04
CA LYS A 594 34.54 9.67 6.25
C LYS A 594 36.00 9.35 5.93
N HIS A 595 36.23 8.63 4.85
CA HIS A 595 37.57 8.09 4.47
C HIS A 595 38.05 8.65 3.13
N HIS A 596 37.90 9.98 2.92
CA HIS A 596 38.20 10.63 1.64
C HIS A 596 39.61 10.35 1.11
N GLY A 597 40.65 10.50 1.95
CA GLY A 597 42.03 10.27 1.56
C GLY A 597 42.31 8.80 1.15
N PHE A 598 41.64 7.85 1.80
CA PHE A 598 41.70 6.44 1.44
C PHE A 598 41.06 6.17 0.09
N CYS A 599 39.82 6.65 -0.13
CA CYS A 599 39.12 6.47 -1.41
C CYS A 599 39.88 7.12 -2.58
N GLN A 600 40.51 8.29 -2.34
CA GLN A 600 41.36 8.94 -3.32
C GLN A 600 42.60 8.09 -3.63
N GLY A 601 43.23 7.51 -2.60
CA GLY A 601 44.37 6.57 -2.74
C GLY A 601 44.01 5.28 -3.49
N GLU A 602 42.78 4.79 -3.33
CA GLU A 602 42.22 3.67 -4.11
C GLU A 602 41.72 4.08 -5.50
N ASN A 603 41.92 5.32 -5.92
CA ASN A 603 41.58 5.84 -7.24
C ASN A 603 40.06 5.85 -7.53
N VAL A 604 39.20 6.05 -6.50
CA VAL A 604 37.74 6.21 -6.61
C VAL A 604 37.49 7.63 -7.11
N ARG A 605 36.83 7.77 -8.29
CA ARG A 605 36.61 9.06 -8.96
C ARG A 605 35.17 9.51 -9.00
N ALA A 606 34.24 8.61 -8.82
CA ALA A 606 32.80 8.87 -8.86
C ALA A 606 32.05 7.95 -7.90
N TYR A 607 30.84 8.35 -7.50
CA TYR A 607 29.99 7.58 -6.59
C TYR A 607 28.63 7.25 -7.23
N PRO A 608 28.09 6.02 -7.00
CA PRO A 608 28.74 4.87 -6.38
C PRO A 608 29.73 4.19 -7.33
N GLU A 609 30.86 3.70 -6.82
CA GLU A 609 31.79 2.85 -7.56
C GLU A 609 31.76 1.44 -6.98
N ILE A 610 31.33 0.46 -7.77
CA ILE A 610 31.20 -0.93 -7.37
C ILE A 610 32.37 -1.71 -7.93
N ARG A 611 33.13 -2.39 -7.05
CA ARG A 611 34.29 -3.22 -7.41
C ARG A 611 34.14 -4.64 -6.93
N LEU A 612 34.52 -5.58 -7.78
CA LEU A 612 34.63 -7.00 -7.45
C LEU A 612 36.08 -7.41 -7.38
N TYR A 613 36.48 -7.99 -6.26
CA TYR A 613 37.82 -8.53 -5.98
C TYR A 613 37.72 -10.06 -6.08
N PRO A 614 38.21 -10.66 -7.20
CA PRO A 614 38.01 -12.08 -7.49
C PRO A 614 38.91 -12.97 -6.60
N GLN A 615 38.47 -14.24 -6.46
CA GLN A 615 39.31 -15.29 -5.87
C GLN A 615 40.53 -15.62 -6.75
N ASN A 616 41.53 -16.31 -6.19
CA ASN A 616 42.72 -16.75 -6.89
C ASN A 616 43.58 -15.62 -7.51
N SER A 617 43.39 -14.38 -7.10
CA SER A 617 44.20 -13.28 -7.55
C SER A 617 45.55 -13.27 -6.77
N ASN A 618 46.64 -13.44 -7.47
CA ASN A 618 47.99 -13.39 -6.90
C ASN A 618 48.40 -11.99 -6.39
N ARG A 619 47.60 -10.97 -6.73
CA ARG A 619 47.77 -9.58 -6.26
C ARG A 619 46.44 -9.13 -5.66
N GLY A 620 46.47 -8.80 -4.36
CA GLY A 620 45.30 -8.30 -3.63
C GLY A 620 44.60 -7.08 -4.26
N ASP A 621 45.31 -6.33 -5.10
CA ASP A 621 44.86 -5.12 -5.76
C ASP A 621 44.07 -5.34 -7.05
N GLN A 622 43.95 -6.57 -7.55
CA GLN A 622 43.18 -6.83 -8.76
C GLN A 622 41.70 -6.76 -8.46
N TYR A 623 41.01 -5.91 -9.20
CA TYR A 623 39.54 -5.77 -9.14
C TYR A 623 38.97 -5.57 -10.54
N GLN A 624 37.64 -5.79 -10.66
CA GLN A 624 36.85 -5.48 -11.82
C GLN A 624 35.79 -4.44 -11.38
N SER A 625 35.69 -3.33 -12.13
CA SER A 625 34.64 -2.33 -11.87
C SER A 625 33.36 -2.69 -12.60
N TYR A 626 32.22 -2.48 -11.94
CA TYR A 626 30.92 -2.63 -12.54
C TYR A 626 30.59 -1.46 -13.47
N ASN A 627 30.42 -1.72 -14.75
CA ASN A 627 30.10 -0.72 -15.77
C ASN A 627 28.69 -0.91 -16.37
N GLY A 628 27.82 -1.71 -15.72
CA GLY A 628 26.46 -1.95 -16.17
C GLY A 628 25.55 -0.73 -15.95
N TRP A 629 24.52 -0.60 -16.80
CA TRP A 629 23.52 0.46 -16.71
C TRP A 629 22.53 0.23 -15.57
N HIS A 630 22.21 -1.04 -15.27
CA HIS A 630 21.23 -1.42 -14.25
C HIS A 630 21.96 -1.77 -12.95
N ARG A 631 21.61 -1.10 -11.87
CA ARG A 631 22.19 -1.32 -10.52
C ARG A 631 21.21 -2.00 -9.57
N ASP A 632 20.25 -2.76 -10.10
CA ASP A 632 19.36 -3.61 -9.30
C ASP A 632 20.09 -4.86 -8.80
N ALA A 633 19.56 -5.47 -7.74
CA ALA A 633 20.16 -6.61 -7.06
C ALA A 633 20.39 -7.81 -7.99
N HIS A 634 19.50 -8.05 -8.97
CA HIS A 634 19.64 -9.16 -9.89
C HIS A 634 20.75 -8.94 -10.91
N SER A 635 20.88 -7.73 -11.45
CA SER A 635 21.93 -7.36 -12.38
C SER A 635 23.31 -7.43 -11.74
N LEU A 636 23.45 -6.93 -10.51
CA LEU A 636 24.68 -7.01 -9.71
C LEU A 636 25.04 -8.46 -9.38
N ARG A 637 24.05 -9.26 -8.95
CA ARG A 637 24.24 -10.70 -8.70
C ARG A 637 24.71 -11.43 -9.93
N THR A 638 24.06 -11.20 -11.07
CA THR A 638 24.42 -11.86 -12.34
C THR A 638 25.85 -11.57 -12.75
N TRP A 639 26.27 -10.31 -12.64
CA TRP A 639 27.65 -9.91 -12.91
C TRP A 639 28.64 -10.55 -11.94
N ALA A 640 28.35 -10.53 -10.65
CA ALA A 640 29.20 -11.12 -9.61
C ALA A 640 29.34 -12.64 -9.80
N MET A 641 28.28 -13.34 -10.11
CA MET A 641 28.28 -14.78 -10.37
C MET A 641 29.12 -15.15 -11.60
N GLY A 642 29.13 -14.30 -12.63
CA GLY A 642 29.95 -14.50 -13.83
C GLY A 642 31.47 -14.49 -13.56
N SER A 643 31.91 -13.86 -12.46
CA SER A 643 33.32 -13.81 -12.05
C SER A 643 33.78 -15.00 -11.21
N LEU A 644 32.84 -15.82 -10.73
CA LEU A 644 33.16 -17.03 -9.96
C LEU A 644 33.52 -18.20 -10.89
N PRO A 645 34.45 -19.10 -10.50
CA PRO A 645 34.72 -20.32 -11.26
C PRO A 645 33.42 -21.14 -11.43
N ARG A 646 33.26 -21.76 -12.57
CA ARG A 646 32.08 -22.59 -12.86
C ARG A 646 31.96 -23.73 -11.86
N ALA A 647 30.76 -23.94 -11.33
CA ALA A 647 30.42 -25.04 -10.44
C ALA A 647 29.75 -26.20 -11.18
N SER A 648 29.08 -25.90 -12.31
CA SER A 648 28.51 -26.90 -13.19
C SER A 648 29.57 -27.49 -14.13
N VAL A 649 29.36 -28.71 -14.61
CA VAL A 649 30.24 -29.44 -15.53
C VAL A 649 29.62 -29.48 -16.90
N ASP A 650 30.37 -29.10 -17.94
CA ASP A 650 29.97 -29.30 -19.32
C ASP A 650 30.04 -30.81 -19.64
N LEU A 651 28.94 -31.36 -20.14
CA LEU A 651 28.79 -32.80 -20.36
C LEU A 651 28.85 -33.13 -21.86
N THR A 652 29.74 -34.06 -22.20
CA THR A 652 29.79 -34.70 -23.53
C THR A 652 28.73 -35.81 -23.63
N PRO A 653 28.41 -36.33 -24.85
CA PRO A 653 27.54 -37.50 -25.02
C PRO A 653 28.04 -38.74 -24.26
N GLU A 654 29.35 -38.91 -24.15
CA GLU A 654 29.97 -40.00 -23.40
C GLU A 654 29.79 -39.79 -21.90
N ASP A 655 30.02 -38.56 -21.40
CA ASP A 655 29.76 -38.20 -19.99
C ASP A 655 28.31 -38.41 -19.60
N TYR A 656 27.37 -38.03 -20.49
CA TYR A 656 25.93 -38.24 -20.27
C TYR A 656 25.61 -39.72 -20.09
N ARG A 657 26.12 -40.58 -20.95
CA ARG A 657 25.88 -42.06 -20.86
C ARG A 657 26.57 -42.65 -19.64
N ASN A 658 27.83 -42.33 -19.40
CA ASN A 658 28.64 -43.00 -18.38
C ASN A 658 28.41 -42.41 -16.98
N LYS A 659 28.35 -41.07 -16.84
CA LYS A 659 28.22 -40.40 -15.53
C LYS A 659 26.79 -40.22 -15.09
N ILE A 660 25.85 -39.91 -16.02
CA ILE A 660 24.46 -39.67 -15.68
C ILE A 660 23.67 -40.96 -15.73
N LEU A 661 23.59 -41.64 -16.85
CA LEU A 661 22.76 -42.86 -17.00
C LEU A 661 23.37 -44.06 -16.28
N GLY A 662 24.71 -44.25 -16.37
CA GLY A 662 25.43 -45.37 -15.77
C GLY A 662 26.06 -45.09 -14.39
N GLY A 663 26.05 -43.82 -13.92
CA GLY A 663 26.75 -43.43 -12.70
C GLY A 663 25.97 -43.67 -11.42
N THR A 664 26.63 -43.44 -10.25
CA THR A 664 26.10 -43.69 -8.91
C THR A 664 25.73 -42.41 -8.14
N GLN A 665 25.70 -41.27 -8.82
CA GLN A 665 25.43 -39.97 -8.16
C GLN A 665 24.14 -39.36 -8.69
N HIS A 666 23.45 -38.56 -7.87
CA HIS A 666 22.33 -37.73 -8.32
C HIS A 666 22.84 -36.62 -9.23
N TRP A 667 22.11 -36.34 -10.30
CA TRP A 667 22.44 -35.26 -11.24
C TRP A 667 21.26 -34.36 -11.51
N VAL A 668 21.50 -33.04 -11.58
CA VAL A 668 20.62 -32.05 -12.19
C VAL A 668 21.30 -31.53 -13.45
N VAL A 669 20.60 -31.56 -14.57
CA VAL A 669 21.16 -31.24 -15.90
C VAL A 669 20.36 -30.14 -16.55
N ASP A 670 21.04 -29.10 -17.01
CA ASP A 670 20.50 -28.04 -17.84
C ASP A 670 20.82 -28.35 -19.32
N PHE A 671 19.77 -28.54 -20.09
CA PHE A 671 19.84 -28.69 -21.55
C PHE A 671 19.58 -27.34 -22.20
N TYR A 672 20.59 -26.79 -22.85
CA TYR A 672 20.57 -25.43 -23.37
C TYR A 672 21.05 -25.34 -24.82
N ALA A 673 20.82 -24.19 -25.46
CA ALA A 673 21.46 -23.81 -26.70
C ALA A 673 22.15 -22.43 -26.54
N PRO A 674 23.38 -22.24 -27.08
CA PRO A 674 24.11 -20.98 -26.92
C PRO A 674 23.41 -19.74 -27.42
N TRP A 675 22.60 -19.85 -28.48
CA TRP A 675 21.85 -18.75 -29.10
C TRP A 675 20.53 -18.43 -28.36
N CYS A 676 20.11 -19.26 -27.43
CA CYS A 676 18.84 -19.13 -26.72
C CYS A 676 18.91 -18.00 -25.66
N GLY A 677 18.21 -16.90 -25.86
CA GLY A 677 18.16 -15.78 -24.91
C GLY A 677 17.70 -16.20 -23.50
N PRO A 678 16.60 -16.93 -23.32
CA PRO A 678 16.20 -17.44 -22.01
C PRO A 678 17.26 -18.32 -21.34
N CYS A 679 18.08 -19.09 -22.11
CA CYS A 679 19.17 -19.89 -21.57
C CYS A 679 20.31 -19.02 -21.03
N GLN A 680 20.64 -17.95 -21.74
CA GLN A 680 21.66 -17.00 -21.30
C GLN A 680 21.27 -16.34 -19.97
N HIS A 681 19.99 -15.98 -19.80
CA HIS A 681 19.47 -15.45 -18.53
C HIS A 681 19.44 -16.51 -17.42
N PHE A 682 19.19 -17.77 -17.75
CA PHE A 682 19.15 -18.85 -16.77
C PHE A 682 20.53 -19.35 -16.34
N ALA A 683 21.54 -19.24 -17.18
CA ALA A 683 22.89 -19.75 -16.90
C ALA A 683 23.47 -19.31 -15.54
N PRO A 684 23.39 -18.03 -15.09
CA PRO A 684 23.82 -17.61 -13.76
C PRO A 684 23.01 -18.27 -12.62
N VAL A 685 21.72 -18.46 -12.82
CA VAL A 685 20.83 -19.11 -11.85
C VAL A 685 21.20 -20.59 -11.70
N PHE A 686 21.51 -21.26 -12.82
CA PHE A 686 21.95 -22.65 -12.78
C PHE A 686 23.31 -22.81 -12.11
N GLU A 687 24.24 -21.89 -12.31
CA GLU A 687 25.54 -21.88 -11.59
C GLU A 687 25.35 -21.69 -10.08
N LEU A 688 24.39 -20.84 -9.66
CA LEU A 688 24.00 -20.68 -8.26
C LEU A 688 23.48 -22.03 -7.72
N LEU A 689 22.51 -22.64 -8.40
CA LEU A 689 21.99 -23.96 -8.04
C LEU A 689 23.13 -25.00 -7.92
N ALA A 690 24.05 -25.04 -8.89
CA ALA A 690 25.16 -25.97 -8.89
C ALA A 690 26.05 -25.86 -7.62
N ARG A 691 26.19 -24.66 -7.09
CA ARG A 691 26.89 -24.41 -5.80
C ARG A 691 26.08 -24.86 -4.62
N MET A 692 24.75 -24.57 -4.61
CA MET A 692 23.86 -24.92 -3.51
C MET A 692 23.72 -26.45 -3.34
N VAL A 693 23.71 -27.20 -4.43
CA VAL A 693 23.60 -28.67 -4.41
C VAL A 693 24.92 -29.39 -4.23
N LYS A 694 26.05 -28.66 -4.21
CA LYS A 694 27.40 -29.25 -4.14
C LYS A 694 27.55 -30.20 -2.95
N GLY A 695 28.03 -31.40 -3.23
CA GLY A 695 28.20 -32.46 -2.23
C GLY A 695 27.00 -33.42 -2.10
N LYS A 696 25.82 -33.04 -2.55
CA LYS A 696 24.60 -33.88 -2.52
C LYS A 696 24.18 -34.30 -3.92
N VAL A 697 24.14 -33.34 -4.85
CA VAL A 697 23.77 -33.53 -6.25
C VAL A 697 24.84 -32.92 -7.14
N ARG A 698 25.14 -33.56 -8.24
CA ARG A 698 26.03 -33.00 -9.28
C ARG A 698 25.22 -32.18 -10.26
N ALA A 699 25.76 -31.06 -10.70
CA ALA A 699 25.14 -30.22 -11.71
C ALA A 699 25.95 -30.28 -13.01
N GLY A 700 25.25 -30.53 -14.12
CA GLY A 700 25.84 -30.60 -15.45
C GLY A 700 25.06 -29.80 -16.48
N LYS A 701 25.72 -29.45 -17.58
CA LYS A 701 25.12 -28.77 -18.73
C LYS A 701 25.37 -29.55 -19.99
N VAL A 702 24.38 -29.63 -20.87
CA VAL A 702 24.49 -30.22 -22.21
C VAL A 702 24.14 -29.15 -23.24
N ASP A 703 25.10 -28.85 -24.11
CA ASP A 703 24.89 -27.99 -25.26
C ASP A 703 24.16 -28.77 -26.36
N CYS A 704 22.89 -28.47 -26.55
CA CYS A 704 22.06 -29.16 -27.53
C CYS A 704 22.30 -28.73 -29.00
N GLN A 705 23.03 -27.66 -29.21
CA GLN A 705 23.53 -27.32 -30.56
C GLN A 705 24.70 -28.23 -30.95
N ALA A 706 25.63 -28.44 -30.01
CA ALA A 706 26.79 -29.32 -30.22
C ALA A 706 26.42 -30.80 -30.13
N HIS A 707 25.45 -31.19 -29.30
CA HIS A 707 25.10 -32.56 -28.96
C HIS A 707 23.62 -32.86 -29.19
N TYR A 708 23.10 -32.51 -30.39
CA TYR A 708 21.69 -32.60 -30.75
C TYR A 708 21.11 -34.00 -30.49
N GLN A 709 21.82 -35.06 -30.86
CA GLN A 709 21.33 -36.43 -30.69
C GLN A 709 21.12 -36.79 -29.21
N THR A 710 22.02 -36.38 -28.31
CA THR A 710 21.89 -36.61 -26.86
C THR A 710 20.66 -35.89 -26.29
N CYS A 711 20.40 -34.69 -26.75
CA CYS A 711 19.23 -33.93 -26.31
C CYS A 711 17.91 -34.54 -26.87
N GLN A 712 17.94 -35.06 -28.06
CA GLN A 712 16.80 -35.79 -28.66
C GLN A 712 16.51 -37.09 -27.90
N GLU A 713 17.56 -37.88 -27.54
CA GLU A 713 17.46 -39.09 -26.71
C GLU A 713 16.93 -38.78 -25.30
N ALA A 714 17.24 -37.59 -24.73
CA ALA A 714 16.73 -37.10 -23.45
C ALA A 714 15.31 -36.45 -23.55
N GLY A 715 14.66 -36.51 -24.70
CA GLY A 715 13.30 -36.00 -24.93
C GLY A 715 13.20 -34.46 -24.80
N ILE A 716 14.28 -33.73 -25.10
CA ILE A 716 14.30 -32.27 -24.98
C ILE A 716 13.64 -31.61 -26.19
N ARG A 717 12.58 -30.85 -25.96
CA ARG A 717 11.78 -30.15 -26.97
C ARG A 717 11.85 -28.63 -26.93
N ALA A 718 12.35 -28.07 -25.82
CA ALA A 718 12.47 -26.62 -25.61
C ALA A 718 13.67 -26.29 -24.74
N TYR A 719 14.19 -25.06 -24.85
CA TYR A 719 15.34 -24.58 -24.11
C TYR A 719 15.01 -23.33 -23.25
N PRO A 720 15.59 -23.18 -22.02
CA PRO A 720 16.31 -24.21 -21.28
C PRO A 720 15.38 -25.29 -20.73
N SER A 721 15.86 -26.51 -20.62
CA SER A 721 15.15 -27.62 -19.97
C SER A 721 15.98 -28.20 -18.85
N VAL A 722 15.43 -28.23 -17.64
CA VAL A 722 16.09 -28.80 -16.47
C VAL A 722 15.56 -30.20 -16.19
N ARG A 723 16.47 -31.14 -16.04
CA ARG A 723 16.14 -32.55 -15.76
C ARG A 723 16.88 -33.03 -14.51
N PHE A 724 16.19 -33.76 -13.66
CA PHE A 724 16.77 -34.42 -12.50
C PHE A 724 16.91 -35.91 -12.75
N TYR A 725 18.10 -36.46 -12.45
CA TYR A 725 18.44 -37.88 -12.60
C TYR A 725 18.80 -38.45 -11.23
N PRO A 726 17.80 -38.95 -10.46
CA PRO A 726 18.07 -39.56 -9.17
C PRO A 726 18.87 -40.87 -9.30
N TYR A 727 19.74 -41.15 -8.34
CA TYR A 727 20.36 -42.48 -8.24
C TYR A 727 19.38 -43.41 -7.49
N LEU A 728 18.96 -44.48 -8.19
CA LEU A 728 17.94 -45.44 -7.72
C LEU A 728 18.53 -46.80 -7.37
N GLY A 729 19.82 -46.87 -7.00
CA GLY A 729 20.50 -48.12 -6.72
C GLY A 729 20.77 -48.95 -8.00
N SER A 730 20.31 -50.20 -8.04
CA SER A 730 20.55 -51.12 -9.20
C SER A 730 19.59 -50.90 -10.37
N LYS A 731 18.61 -50.04 -10.28
CA LYS A 731 17.66 -49.77 -11.36
C LYS A 731 18.28 -48.85 -12.43
N LYS A 732 18.05 -49.21 -13.70
CA LYS A 732 18.48 -48.40 -14.84
C LYS A 732 17.75 -47.05 -14.79
N ARG A 733 18.48 -45.94 -14.96
CA ARG A 733 17.88 -44.61 -15.02
C ARG A 733 17.11 -44.40 -16.31
N ASP A 734 16.03 -43.61 -16.21
CA ASP A 734 15.31 -43.15 -17.38
C ASP A 734 16.17 -42.16 -18.17
N GLN A 735 16.22 -42.30 -19.47
CA GLN A 735 16.95 -41.43 -20.39
C GLN A 735 16.40 -40.00 -20.37
N GLU A 736 15.09 -39.83 -20.21
CA GLU A 736 14.46 -38.52 -20.17
C GLU A 736 14.68 -37.80 -18.82
N GLY A 737 14.87 -38.56 -17.74
CA GLY A 737 14.95 -37.99 -16.37
C GLY A 737 13.64 -37.35 -15.95
N GLU A 738 13.63 -36.83 -14.70
CA GLU A 738 12.48 -36.12 -14.15
C GLU A 738 12.50 -34.65 -14.58
N HIS A 739 11.44 -34.18 -15.25
CA HIS A 739 11.35 -32.78 -15.69
C HIS A 739 11.07 -31.83 -14.55
N ILE A 740 11.85 -30.76 -14.44
CA ILE A 740 11.62 -29.69 -13.46
C ILE A 740 11.11 -28.45 -14.21
N ASN A 741 9.84 -28.14 -14.02
CA ASN A 741 9.19 -27.00 -14.69
C ASN A 741 9.38 -25.69 -13.88
N SER A 742 10.63 -25.36 -13.56
CA SER A 742 10.97 -24.12 -12.88
C SER A 742 12.33 -23.60 -13.35
N ARG A 743 12.51 -22.29 -13.25
CA ARG A 743 13.79 -21.59 -13.47
C ARG A 743 14.29 -20.90 -12.20
N ASP A 744 13.62 -21.10 -11.08
CA ASP A 744 14.07 -20.61 -9.77
C ASP A 744 15.00 -21.61 -9.09
N ALA A 745 16.17 -21.14 -8.61
CA ALA A 745 17.18 -22.01 -8.01
C ALA A 745 16.67 -22.71 -6.74
N ASN A 746 15.86 -22.05 -5.91
CA ASN A 746 15.35 -22.61 -4.66
C ASN A 746 14.29 -23.69 -4.92
N VAL A 747 13.41 -23.46 -5.90
CA VAL A 747 12.40 -24.47 -6.34
C VAL A 747 13.09 -25.71 -6.88
N ILE A 748 14.12 -25.54 -7.72
CA ILE A 748 14.90 -26.66 -8.26
C ILE A 748 15.68 -27.37 -7.14
N LEU A 749 16.22 -26.62 -6.18
CA LEU A 749 16.91 -27.16 -5.01
C LEU A 749 15.99 -28.06 -4.17
N ILE A 750 14.79 -27.56 -3.83
CA ILE A 750 13.79 -28.33 -3.07
C ILE A 750 13.45 -29.62 -3.79
N PHE A 751 13.18 -29.55 -5.12
CA PHE A 751 12.88 -30.71 -5.94
C PHE A 751 14.01 -31.76 -5.95
N THR A 752 15.26 -31.31 -5.96
CA THR A 752 16.43 -32.20 -6.09
C THR A 752 16.89 -32.80 -4.76
N ILE A 753 16.67 -32.13 -3.62
CA ILE A 753 17.10 -32.58 -2.28
C ILE A 753 15.98 -33.34 -1.53
N HIS A 754 14.71 -33.00 -1.79
CA HIS A 754 13.54 -33.61 -1.16
C HIS A 754 12.60 -34.25 -2.21
N PRO A 755 13.01 -35.32 -2.89
CA PRO A 755 12.19 -35.94 -3.93
C PRO A 755 10.91 -36.60 -3.43
N GLN A 756 10.69 -36.64 -2.10
CA GLN A 756 9.46 -37.19 -1.49
C GLN A 756 8.35 -36.14 -1.27
N ILE A 757 8.60 -34.87 -1.58
CA ILE A 757 7.57 -33.81 -1.52
C ILE A 757 7.07 -33.59 -2.96
N LYS A 758 6.42 -34.59 -3.53
CA LYS A 758 5.73 -34.52 -4.83
C LYS A 758 4.23 -34.38 -4.63
#